data_6abfb611ddbf05b9336c00f472402465
#
_entry.id   6abfb611ddbf05b9336c00f472402465
#
_cell.length_a   1.000
_cell.length_b   1.000
_cell.length_c   1.000
_cell.angle_alpha   90.00
_cell.angle_beta   90.00
_cell.angle_gamma   90.00
#
_symmetry.space_group_name_H-M   'P 1'
#
loop_
_entity.id
_entity.type
_entity.pdbx_description
1 polymer ?
#
loop_
_entity_poly.entity_id
_entity_poly.type
_entity_poly.pdbx_seq_one_letter_code
_entity_poly.pdbx_strand_id
1 'polypeptide(L)'
;MEMKKLLLMMAVTTMAIPSMAQQQLKSGLSLADMDQSARPGDDFFTYACGGWMKANPLPAAYSRYGSFDRLAENNTKRINGILKELQENSYAEGTVERKLSDLYKMAVDTDRREKDGLSPVQPILKRLEAAKTTSQLFAIQKEMMPAGAPMFYGAGIGADEMNATQNILGVNQGGLTLGQKDYYLENDPATTKIREAYKLHIVKMFRLFGFKTGAAQKKMQNVMKIEMALAKVSRSNTQLRDPKANYNKMTLQEFQSKYPHLQLEQLMNAKGIDSKYLQTLVVGQPDFMAGAEKVIAGLSAPAYRDWMEWRIINGAANLLNDEAAQASFDFYGKVMAGRKENHPLWRRATSQVEGVMGEALGKIYTEKYFPASSKKRMTTLVENLRIALGERIAAQTWMDDSTKVNALLKLNTFYVKIGYPDKWTDMSELTIDPSKSYYDNMKECNRFWNKWQINHTAGKPVDKDDWYMNPQTVNAYYNPTTNEICFPAGILQPPFFDPEADDAFNYGAIGVVIGHEMTHGFDDQGRQYDKDGNMHDWWKAEDGKNFTERTDRYVEFFNNIKVLPDLNANGRLTLGENLADHGGLQVAYYALKNATKTQALPVIDGLTPEQRFFLAYAGVWAGNINEAEIRNRTKSDPHSLSRWRVNG
;
A
#
# COMPACT_ATOMS: atom_id res chain seq x y z
N MET A 1 -76.16 -40.98 30.61
CA MET A 1 -76.73 -40.01 31.56
C MET A 1 -75.67 -38.98 31.87
N GLU A 2 -75.90 -37.82 31.31
CA GLU A 2 -75.36 -36.51 31.53
C GLU A 2 -73.86 -36.29 31.70
N MET A 3 -73.25 -35.91 30.57
CA MET A 3 -72.00 -35.21 30.50
C MET A 3 -72.28 -33.70 30.74
N LYS A 4 -71.86 -33.18 31.89
CA LYS A 4 -71.88 -31.73 32.14
C LYS A 4 -70.75 -31.05 31.38
N LYS A 5 -71.16 -30.11 30.53
CA LYS A 5 -70.28 -29.21 29.78
C LYS A 5 -69.51 -28.30 30.77
N LEU A 6 -68.18 -28.38 30.71
CA LEU A 6 -67.29 -27.39 31.33
C LEU A 6 -66.80 -26.44 30.24
N LEU A 7 -67.43 -25.27 30.17
CA LEU A 7 -66.91 -24.16 29.38
C LEU A 7 -65.70 -23.58 30.13
N LEU A 8 -64.51 -23.78 29.59
CA LEU A 8 -63.33 -23.08 30.03
C LEU A 8 -63.18 -21.80 29.16
N MET A 9 -63.48 -20.64 29.73
CA MET A 9 -63.15 -19.34 29.17
C MET A 9 -61.62 -19.22 29.14
N MET A 10 -60.98 -19.41 28.00
CA MET A 10 -59.63 -18.93 27.77
C MET A 10 -59.69 -17.41 27.58
N ALA A 11 -59.31 -16.67 28.58
CA ALA A 11 -58.96 -15.26 28.44
C ALA A 11 -57.68 -15.19 27.61
N VAL A 12 -57.83 -14.80 26.34
CA VAL A 12 -56.69 -14.44 25.47
C VAL A 12 -56.16 -13.11 25.98
N THR A 13 -55.19 -13.16 26.88
CA THR A 13 -54.32 -12.01 27.17
C THR A 13 -53.45 -11.80 25.92
N THR A 14 -53.84 -10.86 25.08
CA THR A 14 -52.96 -10.26 24.08
C THR A 14 -51.80 -9.60 24.82
N MET A 15 -50.70 -10.35 25.04
CA MET A 15 -49.41 -9.72 25.32
C MET A 15 -49.10 -8.86 24.11
N ALA A 16 -49.23 -7.53 24.27
CA ALA A 16 -48.62 -6.58 23.34
C ALA A 16 -47.12 -6.87 23.37
N ILE A 17 -46.62 -7.54 22.35
CA ILE A 17 -45.20 -7.60 22.04
C ILE A 17 -44.82 -6.13 21.87
N PRO A 18 -43.90 -5.55 22.68
CA PRO A 18 -43.43 -4.22 22.40
C PRO A 18 -42.90 -4.27 20.99
N SER A 19 -43.48 -3.47 20.09
CA SER A 19 -42.92 -3.26 18.76
C SER A 19 -41.49 -2.78 19.06
N MET A 20 -40.48 -3.62 18.75
CA MET A 20 -39.13 -3.13 18.60
C MET A 20 -39.27 -2.01 17.60
N ALA A 21 -39.07 -0.78 18.05
CA ALA A 21 -39.04 0.38 17.17
C ALA A 21 -38.07 0.00 16.07
N GLN A 22 -38.57 -0.12 14.86
CA GLN A 22 -37.78 -0.43 13.69
C GLN A 22 -36.76 0.70 13.61
N GLN A 23 -35.50 0.42 13.92
CA GLN A 23 -34.46 1.42 13.97
C GLN A 23 -34.47 2.10 12.59
N GLN A 24 -34.82 3.37 12.55
CA GLN A 24 -34.94 4.11 11.29
C GLN A 24 -33.52 4.20 10.71
N LEU A 25 -33.26 3.41 9.67
CA LEU A 25 -31.96 3.40 8.99
C LEU A 25 -31.67 4.81 8.46
N LYS A 26 -30.42 5.25 8.64
CA LYS A 26 -29.93 6.53 8.10
C LYS A 26 -29.50 6.34 6.66
N SER A 27 -29.52 7.42 5.87
CA SER A 27 -28.96 7.40 4.49
C SER A 27 -27.46 7.19 4.48
N GLY A 28 -26.74 7.49 5.57
CA GLY A 28 -25.28 7.50 5.62
C GLY A 28 -24.64 8.68 4.89
N LEU A 29 -25.44 9.49 4.17
CA LEU A 29 -25.00 10.61 3.35
C LEU A 29 -25.18 11.95 4.07
N SER A 30 -24.33 12.92 3.73
CA SER A 30 -24.52 14.34 4.05
C SER A 30 -24.90 15.09 2.78
N LEU A 31 -26.14 15.61 2.70
CA LEU A 31 -26.59 16.40 1.56
C LEU A 31 -25.77 17.68 1.36
N ALA A 32 -25.13 18.19 2.42
CA ALA A 32 -24.22 19.34 2.38
C ALA A 32 -22.92 19.05 1.60
N ASP A 33 -22.57 17.77 1.41
CA ASP A 33 -21.39 17.38 0.64
C ASP A 33 -21.61 17.53 -0.87
N MET A 34 -22.84 17.66 -1.31
CA MET A 34 -23.22 17.83 -2.72
C MET A 34 -23.05 19.28 -3.20
N ASP A 35 -22.82 19.45 -4.50
CA ASP A 35 -22.90 20.74 -5.18
C ASP A 35 -23.99 20.68 -6.26
N GLN A 36 -25.17 21.15 -5.92
CA GLN A 36 -26.34 21.14 -6.82
C GLN A 36 -26.19 22.08 -8.02
N SER A 37 -25.18 22.95 -8.05
CA SER A 37 -24.91 23.80 -9.22
C SER A 37 -24.24 23.02 -10.37
N ALA A 38 -23.61 21.88 -10.09
CA ALA A 38 -23.06 20.98 -11.08
C ALA A 38 -24.18 20.05 -11.63
N ARG A 39 -24.16 19.81 -12.94
CA ARG A 39 -25.09 18.84 -13.55
C ARG A 39 -24.53 17.43 -13.41
N PRO A 40 -25.28 16.48 -12.81
CA PRO A 40 -24.77 15.12 -12.55
C PRO A 40 -24.38 14.36 -13.84
N GLY A 41 -25.00 14.68 -14.99
CA GLY A 41 -24.64 14.07 -16.27
C GLY A 41 -23.38 14.63 -16.93
N ASP A 42 -22.87 15.78 -16.46
CA ASP A 42 -21.66 16.42 -16.99
C ASP A 42 -20.45 16.19 -16.08
N ASP A 43 -20.65 16.23 -14.76
CA ASP A 43 -19.60 16.07 -13.75
C ASP A 43 -20.20 15.52 -12.45
N PHE A 44 -20.36 14.21 -12.39
CA PHE A 44 -20.96 13.55 -11.25
C PHE A 44 -20.09 13.68 -9.98
N PHE A 45 -18.76 13.69 -10.13
CA PHE A 45 -17.84 13.89 -9.01
C PHE A 45 -18.08 15.25 -8.33
N THR A 46 -18.14 16.33 -9.10
CA THR A 46 -18.40 17.66 -8.52
C THR A 46 -19.83 17.74 -7.95
N TYR A 47 -20.84 17.17 -8.64
CA TYR A 47 -22.20 17.11 -8.13
C TYR A 47 -22.28 16.43 -6.76
N ALA A 48 -21.65 15.27 -6.60
CA ALA A 48 -21.71 14.48 -5.37
C ALA A 48 -20.80 15.01 -4.25
N CYS A 49 -19.64 15.58 -4.57
CA CYS A 49 -18.57 15.89 -3.62
C CYS A 49 -18.18 17.38 -3.54
N GLY A 50 -18.76 18.25 -4.39
CA GLY A 50 -18.33 19.65 -4.49
C GLY A 50 -18.53 20.46 -3.21
N GLY A 51 -19.61 20.20 -2.46
CA GLY A 51 -19.83 20.79 -1.13
C GLY A 51 -18.78 20.34 -0.13
N TRP A 52 -18.47 19.04 -0.09
CA TRP A 52 -17.41 18.48 0.75
C TRP A 52 -16.05 19.11 0.44
N MET A 53 -15.68 19.22 -0.84
CA MET A 53 -14.41 19.80 -1.27
C MET A 53 -14.28 21.28 -0.87
N LYS A 54 -15.38 22.04 -0.95
CA LYS A 54 -15.41 23.46 -0.51
C LYS A 54 -15.27 23.57 1.02
N ALA A 55 -15.92 22.70 1.77
CA ALA A 55 -15.88 22.67 3.24
C ALA A 55 -14.54 22.15 3.78
N ASN A 56 -13.79 21.36 3.01
CA ASN A 56 -12.52 20.75 3.41
C ASN A 56 -11.38 21.14 2.45
N PRO A 57 -10.93 22.40 2.47
CA PRO A 57 -9.80 22.84 1.64
C PRO A 57 -8.56 22.04 2.00
N LEU A 58 -7.63 21.91 1.04
CA LEU A 58 -6.40 21.14 1.23
C LEU A 58 -5.55 21.73 2.38
N PRO A 59 -5.34 20.99 3.48
CA PRO A 59 -4.53 21.48 4.59
C PRO A 59 -3.05 21.60 4.19
N ALA A 60 -2.33 22.53 4.79
CA ALA A 60 -0.94 22.86 4.45
C ALA A 60 0.03 21.66 4.56
N ALA A 61 -0.24 20.73 5.48
CA ALA A 61 0.57 19.54 5.71
C ALA A 61 0.29 18.38 4.72
N TYR A 62 -0.62 18.56 3.76
CA TYR A 62 -1.03 17.51 2.85
C TYR A 62 -0.77 17.88 1.39
N SER A 63 -0.48 16.91 0.55
CA SER A 63 -0.46 17.04 -0.92
C SER A 63 -1.80 16.71 -1.55
N ARG A 64 -2.58 15.86 -0.88
CA ARG A 64 -4.00 15.55 -1.14
C ARG A 64 -4.71 15.38 0.20
N TYR A 65 -6.01 15.65 0.22
CA TYR A 65 -6.83 15.42 1.39
C TYR A 65 -8.25 15.04 0.98
N GLY A 66 -8.67 13.85 1.33
CA GLY A 66 -9.95 13.27 0.93
C GLY A 66 -10.52 12.35 2.01
N SER A 67 -11.56 11.58 1.64
CA SER A 67 -12.23 10.63 2.53
C SER A 67 -11.27 9.61 3.12
N PHE A 68 -10.37 9.04 2.30
CA PHE A 68 -9.31 8.13 2.74
C PHE A 68 -8.36 8.80 3.74
N ASP A 69 -7.89 10.01 3.41
CA ASP A 69 -6.91 10.72 4.24
C ASP A 69 -7.52 11.14 5.58
N ARG A 70 -8.81 11.54 5.59
CA ARG A 70 -9.54 11.87 6.82
C ARG A 70 -9.73 10.66 7.73
N LEU A 71 -10.08 9.50 7.17
CA LEU A 71 -10.21 8.29 7.96
C LEU A 71 -8.84 7.81 8.47
N ALA A 72 -7.79 7.83 7.62
CA ALA A 72 -6.43 7.51 8.03
C ALA A 72 -5.91 8.44 9.14
N GLU A 73 -6.23 9.74 9.07
CA GLU A 73 -5.92 10.69 10.14
C GLU A 73 -6.62 10.33 11.46
N ASN A 74 -7.90 9.95 11.41
CA ASN A 74 -8.64 9.52 12.59
C ASN A 74 -8.03 8.24 13.19
N ASN A 75 -7.64 7.28 12.36
CA ASN A 75 -6.96 6.08 12.83
C ASN A 75 -5.60 6.41 13.44
N THR A 76 -4.82 7.30 12.82
CA THR A 76 -3.53 7.77 13.40
C THR A 76 -3.74 8.44 14.76
N LYS A 77 -4.81 9.24 14.95
CA LYS A 77 -5.15 9.84 16.24
C LYS A 77 -5.50 8.77 17.30
N ARG A 78 -6.23 7.72 16.90
CA ARG A 78 -6.56 6.58 17.80
C ARG A 78 -5.30 5.80 18.19
N ILE A 79 -4.42 5.50 17.23
CA ILE A 79 -3.12 4.87 17.49
C ILE A 79 -2.25 5.73 18.42
N ASN A 80 -2.22 7.04 18.18
CA ASN A 80 -1.54 7.97 19.09
C ASN A 80 -2.14 7.97 20.50
N GLY A 81 -3.46 7.87 20.60
CA GLY A 81 -4.16 7.70 21.90
C GLY A 81 -3.72 6.43 22.62
N ILE A 82 -3.63 5.29 21.90
CA ILE A 82 -3.11 4.03 22.44
C ILE A 82 -1.67 4.21 22.94
N LEU A 83 -0.78 4.80 22.13
CA LEU A 83 0.62 5.01 22.51
C LEU A 83 0.77 5.91 23.75
N LYS A 84 -0.06 6.95 23.90
CA LYS A 84 -0.08 7.80 25.10
C LYS A 84 -0.55 7.04 26.34
N GLU A 85 -1.64 6.27 26.21
CA GLU A 85 -2.15 5.42 27.29
C GLU A 85 -1.10 4.40 27.76
N LEU A 86 -0.34 3.83 26.82
CA LEU A 86 0.78 2.93 27.16
C LEU A 86 1.91 3.66 27.91
N GLN A 87 2.09 4.97 27.75
CA GLN A 87 3.09 5.73 28.51
C GLN A 87 2.62 6.06 29.93
N GLU A 88 1.33 6.12 30.18
CA GLU A 88 0.75 6.41 31.51
C GLU A 88 0.79 5.21 32.45
N ASN A 89 1.04 4.00 31.92
CA ASN A 89 1.04 2.76 32.67
C ASN A 89 2.46 2.16 32.76
N SER A 90 2.68 1.32 33.77
CA SER A 90 3.91 0.57 33.95
C SER A 90 3.74 -0.86 33.45
N TYR A 91 4.65 -1.31 32.60
CA TYR A 91 4.66 -2.66 32.05
C TYR A 91 5.96 -3.37 32.39
N ALA A 92 5.90 -4.69 32.54
CA ALA A 92 7.09 -5.50 32.78
C ALA A 92 8.06 -5.41 31.59
N GLU A 93 9.35 -5.51 31.88
CA GLU A 93 10.39 -5.54 30.86
C GLU A 93 10.14 -6.69 29.86
N GLY A 94 10.37 -6.44 28.58
CA GLY A 94 10.20 -7.41 27.51
C GLY A 94 8.77 -7.57 26.98
N THR A 95 7.74 -7.01 27.64
CA THR A 95 6.36 -7.01 27.09
C THR A 95 6.25 -6.12 25.85
N VAL A 96 5.30 -6.42 24.98
CA VAL A 96 5.05 -5.65 23.75
C VAL A 96 4.63 -4.23 24.09
N GLU A 97 3.79 -4.05 25.11
CA GLU A 97 3.34 -2.76 25.61
C GLU A 97 4.51 -1.90 26.08
N ARG A 98 5.49 -2.50 26.79
CA ARG A 98 6.70 -1.81 27.22
C ARG A 98 7.55 -1.37 26.03
N LYS A 99 7.75 -2.24 25.04
CA LYS A 99 8.50 -1.93 23.82
C LYS A 99 7.87 -0.79 23.04
N LEU A 100 6.53 -0.79 22.86
CA LEU A 100 5.77 0.28 22.21
C LEU A 100 5.92 1.60 22.96
N SER A 101 5.75 1.58 24.29
CA SER A 101 5.87 2.76 25.15
C SER A 101 7.27 3.37 25.06
N ASP A 102 8.33 2.55 25.22
CA ASP A 102 9.72 3.01 25.18
C ASP A 102 10.09 3.57 23.80
N LEU A 103 9.70 2.89 22.71
CA LEU A 103 10.01 3.35 21.36
C LEU A 103 9.31 4.67 21.02
N TYR A 104 8.02 4.82 21.40
CA TYR A 104 7.29 6.06 21.17
C TYR A 104 7.83 7.20 22.03
N LYS A 105 8.20 6.94 23.29
CA LYS A 105 8.82 7.93 24.16
C LYS A 105 10.11 8.50 23.53
N MET A 106 10.98 7.63 23.00
CA MET A 106 12.18 8.07 22.29
C MET A 106 11.87 8.84 21.01
N ALA A 107 10.83 8.45 20.27
CA ALA A 107 10.43 9.10 19.02
C ALA A 107 9.98 10.56 19.22
N VAL A 108 9.35 10.87 20.36
CA VAL A 108 8.84 12.22 20.70
C VAL A 108 9.78 13.03 21.61
N ASP A 109 10.87 12.42 22.13
CA ASP A 109 11.87 13.10 22.97
C ASP A 109 12.78 13.99 22.10
N THR A 110 12.33 15.23 21.87
CA THR A 110 13.07 16.22 21.09
C THR A 110 14.40 16.57 21.72
N ASP A 111 14.46 16.75 23.04
CA ASP A 111 15.67 17.18 23.74
C ASP A 111 16.78 16.15 23.57
N ARG A 112 16.45 14.88 23.69
CA ARG A 112 17.39 13.81 23.47
C ARG A 112 17.80 13.69 21.99
N ARG A 113 16.84 13.76 21.06
CA ARG A 113 17.14 13.73 19.62
C ARG A 113 18.02 14.87 19.17
N GLU A 114 17.81 16.08 19.70
CA GLU A 114 18.70 17.23 19.44
C GLU A 114 20.09 17.03 20.06
N LYS A 115 20.18 16.50 21.30
CA LYS A 115 21.45 16.16 21.94
C LYS A 115 22.22 15.10 21.18
N ASP A 116 21.57 14.03 20.75
CA ASP A 116 22.18 12.98 19.94
C ASP A 116 22.59 13.53 18.55
N GLY A 117 21.82 14.46 18.00
CA GLY A 117 22.08 15.14 16.74
C GLY A 117 22.30 14.14 15.59
N LEU A 118 23.44 14.28 14.91
CA LEU A 118 23.86 13.41 13.81
C LEU A 118 24.83 12.30 14.27
N SER A 119 25.16 12.26 15.57
CA SER A 119 26.18 11.34 16.11
C SER A 119 25.87 9.86 15.90
N PRO A 120 24.60 9.38 15.90
CA PRO A 120 24.31 7.96 15.70
C PRO A 120 24.77 7.41 14.34
N VAL A 121 24.87 8.27 13.32
CA VAL A 121 25.30 7.85 11.97
C VAL A 121 26.80 8.03 11.75
N GLN A 122 27.47 8.86 12.55
CA GLN A 122 28.89 9.19 12.37
C GLN A 122 29.84 7.97 12.39
N PRO A 123 29.65 6.94 13.24
CA PRO A 123 30.56 5.78 13.24
C PRO A 123 30.62 5.06 11.89
N ILE A 124 29.47 4.86 11.22
CA ILE A 124 29.43 4.20 9.93
C ILE A 124 30.03 5.08 8.83
N LEU A 125 29.75 6.40 8.83
CA LEU A 125 30.33 7.33 7.86
C LEU A 125 31.87 7.36 7.96
N LYS A 126 32.43 7.41 9.18
CA LYS A 126 33.89 7.35 9.39
C LYS A 126 34.51 6.07 8.87
N ARG A 127 33.84 4.93 9.05
CA ARG A 127 34.30 3.63 8.53
C ARG A 127 34.30 3.64 6.99
N LEU A 128 33.26 4.19 6.37
CA LEU A 128 33.19 4.32 4.91
C LEU A 128 34.29 5.24 4.37
N GLU A 129 34.55 6.38 5.03
CA GLU A 129 35.63 7.29 4.64
C GLU A 129 37.03 6.66 4.78
N ALA A 130 37.23 5.82 5.80
CA ALA A 130 38.49 5.11 5.99
C ALA A 130 38.75 4.02 4.95
N ALA A 131 37.70 3.47 4.32
CA ALA A 131 37.81 2.44 3.30
C ALA A 131 38.43 2.99 1.98
N LYS A 132 39.47 2.32 1.48
CA LYS A 132 40.24 2.75 0.31
C LYS A 132 39.92 1.94 -0.95
N THR A 133 39.31 0.77 -0.82
CA THR A 133 39.01 -0.15 -1.92
C THR A 133 37.54 -0.51 -1.95
N THR A 134 37.03 -0.91 -3.11
CA THR A 134 35.67 -1.41 -3.27
C THR A 134 35.43 -2.66 -2.42
N SER A 135 36.42 -3.52 -2.23
CA SER A 135 36.32 -4.72 -1.38
C SER A 135 36.10 -4.36 0.10
N GLN A 136 36.80 -3.31 0.62
CA GLN A 136 36.57 -2.82 1.99
C GLN A 136 35.17 -2.24 2.15
N LEU A 137 34.69 -1.46 1.17
CA LEU A 137 33.32 -0.91 1.17
C LEU A 137 32.27 -2.03 1.12
N PHE A 138 32.50 -3.04 0.30
CA PHE A 138 31.63 -4.21 0.21
C PHE A 138 31.59 -5.01 1.53
N ALA A 139 32.71 -5.14 2.22
CA ALA A 139 32.76 -5.75 3.55
C ALA A 139 31.88 -4.99 4.56
N ILE A 140 31.97 -3.64 4.56
CA ILE A 140 31.09 -2.79 5.39
C ILE A 140 29.62 -2.97 5.01
N GLN A 141 29.29 -2.99 3.71
CA GLN A 141 27.93 -3.23 3.23
C GLN A 141 27.38 -4.57 3.75
N LYS A 142 28.17 -5.66 3.67
CA LYS A 142 27.76 -6.97 4.19
C LYS A 142 27.43 -6.94 5.69
N GLU A 143 28.23 -6.27 6.51
CA GLU A 143 27.95 -6.12 7.95
C GLU A 143 26.63 -5.38 8.22
N MET A 144 26.23 -4.48 7.33
CA MET A 144 24.99 -3.72 7.47
C MET A 144 23.76 -4.51 7.00
N MET A 145 23.91 -5.59 6.22
CA MET A 145 22.80 -6.31 5.60
C MET A 145 21.67 -6.70 6.55
N PRO A 146 21.94 -7.23 7.77
CA PRO A 146 20.87 -7.61 8.69
C PRO A 146 19.97 -6.46 9.14
N ALA A 147 20.50 -5.22 9.16
CA ALA A 147 19.77 -4.02 9.57
C ALA A 147 19.30 -3.15 8.39
N GLY A 148 19.43 -3.63 7.16
CA GLY A 148 19.09 -2.93 5.94
C GLY A 148 20.24 -2.09 5.38
N ALA A 149 21.15 -2.72 4.61
CA ALA A 149 22.17 -2.02 3.83
C ALA A 149 21.60 -1.47 2.54
N PRO A 150 22.14 -0.35 2.00
CA PRO A 150 21.85 0.09 0.64
C PRO A 150 22.28 -0.97 -0.38
N MET A 151 21.44 -1.24 -1.37
CA MET A 151 21.74 -2.13 -2.50
C MET A 151 21.44 -1.41 -3.83
N PHE A 152 22.14 -1.81 -4.90
CA PHE A 152 21.91 -1.28 -6.25
C PHE A 152 20.70 -1.92 -6.94
N TYR A 153 20.19 -3.01 -6.40
CA TYR A 153 19.04 -3.77 -6.87
C TYR A 153 18.23 -4.28 -5.67
N GLY A 154 17.01 -4.72 -5.90
CA GLY A 154 16.16 -5.34 -4.89
C GLY A 154 16.38 -6.84 -4.83
N ALA A 155 16.36 -7.45 -3.64
CA ALA A 155 16.34 -8.89 -3.45
C ALA A 155 15.58 -9.27 -2.18
N GLY A 156 14.69 -10.27 -2.30
CA GLY A 156 13.85 -10.75 -1.19
C GLY A 156 13.18 -12.07 -1.51
N ILE A 157 12.80 -12.81 -0.46
CA ILE A 157 12.06 -14.06 -0.60
C ILE A 157 10.56 -13.75 -0.63
N GLY A 158 9.84 -14.35 -1.56
CA GLY A 158 8.39 -14.27 -1.70
C GLY A 158 7.85 -15.48 -2.46
N ALA A 159 6.54 -15.52 -2.71
CA ALA A 159 5.91 -16.62 -3.45
C ALA A 159 6.50 -16.74 -4.88
N ASP A 160 6.73 -17.98 -5.32
CA ASP A 160 7.06 -18.29 -6.71
C ASP A 160 5.78 -18.21 -7.54
N GLU A 161 5.68 -17.23 -8.43
CA GLU A 161 4.48 -16.98 -9.24
C GLU A 161 4.08 -18.18 -10.14
N MET A 162 5.03 -19.07 -10.47
CA MET A 162 4.74 -20.33 -11.22
C MET A 162 4.48 -21.53 -10.31
N ASN A 163 4.73 -21.39 -8.99
CA ASN A 163 4.45 -22.40 -7.98
C ASN A 163 4.11 -21.73 -6.65
N ALA A 164 2.92 -21.15 -6.58
CA ALA A 164 2.47 -20.24 -5.53
C ALA A 164 2.45 -20.86 -4.11
N THR A 165 2.65 -22.16 -3.98
CA THR A 165 2.79 -22.84 -2.68
C THR A 165 4.21 -22.75 -2.10
N GLN A 166 5.19 -22.32 -2.88
CA GLN A 166 6.59 -22.26 -2.49
C GLN A 166 7.13 -20.82 -2.49
N ASN A 167 8.03 -20.55 -1.55
CA ASN A 167 8.77 -19.31 -1.54
C ASN A 167 10.07 -19.45 -2.35
N ILE A 168 10.44 -18.39 -3.07
CA ILE A 168 11.66 -18.30 -3.89
C ILE A 168 12.33 -16.94 -3.72
N LEU A 169 13.63 -16.86 -3.96
CA LEU A 169 14.33 -15.57 -4.02
C LEU A 169 13.95 -14.83 -5.30
N GLY A 170 13.41 -13.63 -5.16
CA GLY A 170 13.21 -12.68 -6.25
C GLY A 170 14.32 -11.64 -6.29
N VAL A 171 14.78 -11.27 -7.49
CA VAL A 171 15.79 -10.21 -7.71
C VAL A 171 15.23 -9.22 -8.73
N ASN A 172 15.13 -7.95 -8.35
CA ASN A 172 14.44 -6.92 -9.11
C ASN A 172 15.28 -5.65 -9.26
N GLN A 173 14.92 -4.79 -10.23
CA GLN A 173 15.51 -3.47 -10.36
C GLN A 173 15.37 -2.65 -9.06
N GLY A 174 16.34 -1.74 -8.83
CA GLY A 174 16.38 -0.91 -7.63
C GLY A 174 17.45 0.16 -7.69
N GLY A 175 17.86 0.67 -6.51
CA GLY A 175 18.98 1.59 -6.37
C GLY A 175 18.68 3.06 -6.67
N LEU A 176 17.50 3.41 -7.17
CA LEU A 176 17.09 4.79 -7.45
C LEU A 176 16.47 5.44 -6.20
N THR A 177 17.03 6.55 -5.75
CA THR A 177 16.50 7.29 -4.59
C THR A 177 15.16 7.96 -4.88
N LEU A 178 14.92 8.44 -6.11
CA LEU A 178 13.66 9.05 -6.54
C LEU A 178 12.61 8.01 -6.99
N GLY A 179 12.87 6.72 -6.81
CA GLY A 179 11.95 5.61 -7.01
C GLY A 179 11.82 5.14 -8.45
N GLN A 180 11.78 6.03 -9.45
CA GLN A 180 11.57 5.66 -10.85
C GLN A 180 12.48 6.42 -11.82
N LYS A 181 12.70 5.83 -13.00
CA LYS A 181 13.61 6.36 -14.02
C LYS A 181 13.23 7.73 -14.57
N ASP A 182 11.95 8.04 -14.65
CA ASP A 182 11.44 9.22 -15.34
C ASP A 182 11.94 10.51 -14.69
N TYR A 183 12.10 10.55 -13.35
CA TYR A 183 12.69 11.70 -12.65
C TYR A 183 14.14 12.00 -13.06
N TYR A 184 14.86 10.99 -13.53
CA TYR A 184 16.25 11.14 -13.96
C TYR A 184 16.39 11.46 -15.45
N LEU A 185 15.48 10.99 -16.29
CA LEU A 185 15.66 10.93 -17.75
C LEU A 185 14.76 11.88 -18.53
N GLU A 186 13.56 12.18 -18.04
CA GLU A 186 12.66 13.11 -18.72
C GLU A 186 13.12 14.57 -18.57
N ASN A 187 12.85 15.35 -19.62
CA ASN A 187 13.34 16.74 -19.72
C ASN A 187 12.20 17.78 -19.73
N ASP A 188 10.98 17.39 -19.33
CA ASP A 188 9.94 18.36 -19.11
C ASP A 188 10.31 19.32 -17.96
N PRO A 189 9.78 20.55 -17.95
CA PRO A 189 10.17 21.57 -16.97
C PRO A 189 9.97 21.15 -15.51
N ALA A 190 8.88 20.43 -15.19
CA ALA A 190 8.57 20.01 -13.84
C ALA A 190 9.57 18.95 -13.33
N THR A 191 9.85 17.93 -14.15
CA THR A 191 10.82 16.88 -13.83
C THR A 191 12.24 17.43 -13.74
N THR A 192 12.61 18.34 -14.64
CA THR A 192 13.91 19.02 -14.59
C THR A 192 14.07 19.81 -13.29
N LYS A 193 13.04 20.57 -12.87
CA LYS A 193 13.05 21.30 -11.59
C LYS A 193 13.26 20.37 -10.39
N ILE A 194 12.57 19.21 -10.36
CA ILE A 194 12.73 18.21 -9.29
C ILE A 194 14.16 17.67 -9.29
N ARG A 195 14.71 17.31 -10.45
CA ARG A 195 16.08 16.77 -10.57
C ARG A 195 17.15 17.77 -10.14
N GLU A 196 17.01 19.04 -10.49
CA GLU A 196 17.95 20.10 -10.01
C GLU A 196 17.81 20.31 -8.50
N ALA A 197 16.59 20.34 -7.96
CA ALA A 197 16.36 20.42 -6.52
C ALA A 197 16.94 19.20 -5.77
N TYR A 198 16.87 18.02 -6.36
CA TYR A 198 17.47 16.80 -5.82
C TYR A 198 19.00 16.92 -5.68
N LYS A 199 19.69 17.44 -6.69
CA LYS A 199 21.13 17.71 -6.62
C LYS A 199 21.48 18.66 -5.47
N LEU A 200 20.69 19.73 -5.30
CA LEU A 200 20.86 20.69 -4.20
C LEU A 200 20.60 20.03 -2.83
N HIS A 201 19.58 19.16 -2.75
CA HIS A 201 19.28 18.41 -1.55
C HIS A 201 20.43 17.48 -1.14
N ILE A 202 21.01 16.74 -2.09
CA ILE A 202 22.18 15.89 -1.81
C ILE A 202 23.34 16.72 -1.24
N VAL A 203 23.65 17.86 -1.86
CA VAL A 203 24.70 18.76 -1.38
C VAL A 203 24.39 19.31 0.01
N LYS A 204 23.14 19.75 0.24
CA LYS A 204 22.66 20.24 1.55
C LYS A 204 22.86 19.17 2.64
N MET A 205 22.44 17.94 2.39
CA MET A 205 22.56 16.86 3.34
C MET A 205 24.02 16.50 3.63
N PHE A 206 24.88 16.35 2.63
CA PHE A 206 26.31 16.12 2.89
C PHE A 206 26.94 17.24 3.69
N ARG A 207 26.59 18.52 3.44
CA ARG A 207 27.09 19.64 4.23
C ARG A 207 26.62 19.57 5.68
N LEU A 208 25.36 19.25 5.90
CA LEU A 208 24.80 19.05 7.24
C LEU A 208 25.61 18.00 8.03
N PHE A 209 26.01 16.93 7.36
CA PHE A 209 26.81 15.85 7.95
C PHE A 209 28.33 16.16 8.02
N GLY A 210 28.75 17.42 7.84
CA GLY A 210 30.09 17.93 8.11
C GLY A 210 31.02 17.95 6.89
N PHE A 211 30.58 17.59 5.70
CA PHE A 211 31.40 17.64 4.49
C PHE A 211 31.54 19.09 3.99
N LYS A 212 32.75 19.50 3.59
CA LYS A 212 33.01 20.81 2.97
C LYS A 212 32.26 20.93 1.62
N THR A 213 31.86 22.14 1.23
CA THR A 213 31.05 22.41 0.03
C THR A 213 31.60 21.73 -1.24
N GLY A 214 32.89 21.85 -1.53
CA GLY A 214 33.48 21.23 -2.72
C GLY A 214 33.47 19.70 -2.67
N ALA A 215 33.65 19.10 -1.47
CA ALA A 215 33.51 17.66 -1.28
C ALA A 215 32.06 17.19 -1.46
N ALA A 216 31.10 17.92 -0.88
CA ALA A 216 29.67 17.63 -1.03
C ALA A 216 29.22 17.69 -2.48
N GLN A 217 29.69 18.68 -3.26
CA GLN A 217 29.41 18.77 -4.68
C GLN A 217 29.98 17.59 -5.49
N LYS A 218 31.22 17.17 -5.19
CA LYS A 218 31.83 16.01 -5.83
C LYS A 218 31.07 14.71 -5.50
N LYS A 219 30.68 14.54 -4.23
CA LYS A 219 29.86 13.40 -3.78
C LYS A 219 28.51 13.37 -4.51
N MET A 220 27.83 14.52 -4.61
CA MET A 220 26.59 14.65 -5.39
C MET A 220 26.78 14.21 -6.86
N GLN A 221 27.87 14.64 -7.49
CA GLN A 221 28.16 14.24 -8.88
C GLN A 221 28.32 12.72 -9.02
N ASN A 222 29.02 12.06 -8.07
CA ASN A 222 29.18 10.60 -8.05
C ASN A 222 27.84 9.89 -7.85
N VAL A 223 27.00 10.34 -6.91
CA VAL A 223 25.64 9.81 -6.68
C VAL A 223 24.80 9.92 -7.95
N MET A 224 24.73 11.12 -8.52
CA MET A 224 23.95 11.36 -9.75
C MET A 224 24.45 10.51 -10.92
N LYS A 225 25.77 10.34 -11.08
CA LYS A 225 26.34 9.49 -12.13
C LYS A 225 25.87 8.04 -12.01
N ILE A 226 25.85 7.49 -10.80
CA ILE A 226 25.41 6.12 -10.53
C ILE A 226 23.91 5.99 -10.78
N GLU A 227 23.10 6.84 -10.16
CA GLU A 227 21.65 6.75 -10.26
C GLU A 227 21.14 7.00 -11.69
N MET A 228 21.75 7.95 -12.42
CA MET A 228 21.47 8.16 -13.85
C MET A 228 21.82 6.93 -14.71
N ALA A 229 22.92 6.23 -14.40
CA ALA A 229 23.29 5.02 -15.12
C ALA A 229 22.31 3.87 -14.85
N LEU A 230 21.88 3.71 -13.59
CA LEU A 230 20.84 2.73 -13.22
C LEU A 230 19.48 3.09 -13.85
N ALA A 231 19.10 4.36 -13.85
CA ALA A 231 17.85 4.82 -14.44
C ALA A 231 17.74 4.48 -15.93
N LYS A 232 18.86 4.62 -16.69
CA LYS A 232 18.91 4.29 -18.13
C LYS A 232 18.59 2.83 -18.44
N VAL A 233 18.88 1.92 -17.51
CA VAL A 233 18.65 0.48 -17.69
C VAL A 233 17.41 -0.02 -16.94
N SER A 234 16.75 0.84 -16.18
CA SER A 234 15.50 0.52 -15.49
C SER A 234 14.32 0.52 -16.45
N ARG A 235 13.36 -0.36 -16.21
CA ARG A 235 12.03 -0.33 -16.83
C ARG A 235 11.16 0.75 -16.19
N SER A 236 10.23 1.31 -16.96
CA SER A 236 9.21 2.22 -16.43
C SER A 236 8.17 1.46 -15.60
N ASN A 237 7.41 2.18 -14.75
CA ASN A 237 6.32 1.58 -13.98
C ASN A 237 5.28 0.89 -14.87
N THR A 238 5.00 1.43 -16.05
CA THR A 238 4.12 0.79 -17.03
C THR A 238 4.69 -0.54 -17.54
N GLN A 239 6.01 -0.61 -17.83
CA GLN A 239 6.66 -1.85 -18.28
C GLN A 239 6.73 -2.91 -17.16
N LEU A 240 6.79 -2.49 -15.90
CA LEU A 240 6.79 -3.39 -14.75
C LEU A 240 5.43 -4.08 -14.52
N ARG A 241 4.37 -3.65 -15.18
CA ARG A 241 3.03 -4.24 -15.02
C ARG A 241 2.85 -5.60 -15.71
N ASP A 242 3.79 -6.05 -16.54
CA ASP A 242 3.70 -7.36 -17.21
C ASP A 242 4.30 -8.46 -16.34
N PRO A 243 3.50 -9.32 -15.66
CA PRO A 243 4.00 -10.37 -14.77
C PRO A 243 4.87 -11.38 -15.53
N LYS A 244 4.49 -11.75 -16.78
CA LYS A 244 5.25 -12.72 -17.60
C LYS A 244 6.62 -12.19 -17.96
N ALA A 245 6.72 -10.91 -18.32
CA ALA A 245 8.01 -10.27 -18.64
C ALA A 245 8.91 -10.11 -17.40
N ASN A 246 8.32 -10.14 -16.19
CA ASN A 246 9.05 -10.04 -14.93
C ASN A 246 9.39 -11.41 -14.32
N TYR A 247 9.05 -12.52 -14.95
CA TYR A 247 9.34 -13.86 -14.45
C TYR A 247 10.43 -14.55 -15.30
N ASN A 248 11.67 -14.50 -14.83
CA ASN A 248 12.81 -15.12 -15.52
C ASN A 248 13.57 -16.00 -14.50
N LYS A 249 13.12 -17.26 -14.37
CA LYS A 249 13.72 -18.23 -13.43
C LYS A 249 15.07 -18.70 -13.94
N MET A 250 16.06 -18.75 -13.05
CA MET A 250 17.40 -19.28 -13.35
C MET A 250 18.05 -19.86 -12.09
N THR A 251 19.14 -20.57 -12.28
CA THR A 251 19.97 -21.04 -11.15
C THR A 251 20.88 -19.94 -10.62
N LEU A 252 21.30 -20.06 -9.37
CA LEU A 252 22.29 -19.16 -8.77
C LEU A 252 23.59 -19.15 -9.57
N GLN A 253 24.03 -20.32 -10.06
CA GLN A 253 25.24 -20.45 -10.89
C GLN A 253 25.12 -19.66 -12.19
N GLU A 254 23.99 -19.74 -12.88
CA GLU A 254 23.73 -18.95 -14.11
C GLU A 254 23.73 -17.46 -13.80
N PHE A 255 23.10 -17.05 -12.70
CA PHE A 255 23.08 -15.66 -12.26
C PHE A 255 24.51 -15.14 -11.99
N GLN A 256 25.30 -15.87 -11.21
CA GLN A 256 26.68 -15.49 -10.89
C GLN A 256 27.60 -15.45 -12.12
N SER A 257 27.40 -16.37 -13.07
CA SER A 257 28.15 -16.37 -14.34
C SER A 257 27.81 -15.15 -15.20
N LYS A 258 26.55 -14.72 -15.23
CA LYS A 258 26.08 -13.56 -16.01
C LYS A 258 26.40 -12.23 -15.33
N TYR A 259 26.34 -12.19 -14.00
CA TYR A 259 26.38 -10.97 -13.19
C TYR A 259 27.33 -11.09 -11.98
N PRO A 260 28.64 -11.36 -12.19
CA PRO A 260 29.58 -11.68 -11.10
C PRO A 260 29.82 -10.52 -10.12
N HIS A 261 29.70 -9.25 -10.58
CA HIS A 261 29.93 -8.10 -9.71
C HIS A 261 28.70 -7.73 -8.86
N LEU A 262 27.51 -8.28 -9.13
CA LEU A 262 26.33 -8.10 -8.25
C LEU A 262 26.48 -8.82 -6.90
N GLN A 263 27.34 -9.84 -6.82
CA GLN A 263 27.73 -10.56 -5.61
C GLN A 263 26.52 -10.99 -4.74
N LEU A 264 25.43 -11.42 -5.41
CA LEU A 264 24.12 -11.71 -4.80
C LEU A 264 24.22 -12.68 -3.63
N GLU A 265 24.87 -13.84 -3.82
CA GLU A 265 24.98 -14.86 -2.78
C GLU A 265 25.66 -14.32 -1.51
N GLN A 266 26.75 -13.55 -1.66
CA GLN A 266 27.47 -12.98 -0.53
C GLN A 266 26.62 -11.97 0.24
N LEU A 267 25.80 -11.16 -0.44
CA LEU A 267 24.88 -10.22 0.20
C LEU A 267 23.73 -10.96 0.88
N MET A 268 23.18 -11.98 0.25
CA MET A 268 22.08 -12.76 0.84
C MET A 268 22.54 -13.58 2.05
N ASN A 269 23.71 -14.18 1.99
CA ASN A 269 24.32 -14.87 3.15
C ASN A 269 24.58 -13.89 4.29
N ALA A 270 25.09 -12.69 3.99
CA ALA A 270 25.31 -11.65 5.01
C ALA A 270 23.98 -11.14 5.60
N LYS A 271 22.89 -11.16 4.83
CA LYS A 271 21.55 -10.87 5.30
C LYS A 271 21.00 -11.95 6.25
N GLY A 272 21.52 -13.19 6.16
CA GLY A 272 21.12 -14.34 6.96
C GLY A 272 20.44 -15.47 6.18
N ILE A 273 20.39 -15.40 4.86
CA ILE A 273 19.81 -16.44 4.01
C ILE A 273 20.89 -17.45 3.62
N ASP A 274 20.72 -18.69 4.02
CA ASP A 274 21.65 -19.79 3.70
C ASP A 274 21.63 -20.08 2.17
N SER A 275 22.83 -20.32 1.59
CA SER A 275 23.02 -20.62 0.14
C SER A 275 22.16 -21.79 -0.35
N LYS A 276 21.79 -22.73 0.49
CA LYS A 276 20.88 -23.84 0.11
C LYS A 276 19.49 -23.36 -0.34
N TYR A 277 19.04 -22.19 0.12
CA TYR A 277 17.77 -21.58 -0.28
C TYR A 277 17.89 -20.64 -1.48
N LEU A 278 19.10 -20.45 -2.02
CA LEU A 278 19.41 -19.56 -3.13
C LEU A 278 19.62 -20.31 -4.47
N GLN A 279 19.48 -21.64 -4.49
CA GLN A 279 19.85 -22.47 -5.65
C GLN A 279 19.11 -22.11 -6.94
N THR A 280 17.87 -21.64 -6.81
CA THR A 280 17.07 -21.10 -7.90
C THR A 280 16.47 -19.77 -7.46
N LEU A 281 16.32 -18.86 -8.41
CA LEU A 281 15.78 -17.51 -8.18
C LEU A 281 15.00 -17.03 -9.40
N VAL A 282 14.16 -16.03 -9.19
CA VAL A 282 13.45 -15.32 -10.26
C VAL A 282 14.08 -13.94 -10.44
N VAL A 283 14.49 -13.63 -11.65
CA VAL A 283 14.99 -12.31 -12.03
C VAL A 283 13.86 -11.55 -12.72
N GLY A 284 13.41 -10.47 -12.11
CA GLY A 284 12.33 -9.66 -12.68
C GLY A 284 12.73 -8.93 -13.95
N GLN A 285 13.92 -8.32 -13.96
CA GLN A 285 14.39 -7.50 -15.07
C GLN A 285 15.83 -7.86 -15.45
N PRO A 286 16.05 -8.90 -16.31
CA PRO A 286 17.39 -9.32 -16.72
C PRO A 286 18.20 -8.22 -17.44
N ASP A 287 17.53 -7.36 -18.19
CA ASP A 287 18.11 -6.19 -18.87
C ASP A 287 18.67 -5.17 -17.85
N PHE A 288 17.92 -4.92 -16.75
CA PHE A 288 18.43 -4.11 -15.65
C PHE A 288 19.65 -4.77 -14.98
N MET A 289 19.60 -6.07 -14.69
CA MET A 289 20.73 -6.76 -14.05
C MET A 289 21.99 -6.68 -14.90
N ALA A 290 21.88 -6.85 -16.21
CA ALA A 290 23.01 -6.69 -17.14
C ALA A 290 23.57 -5.25 -17.17
N GLY A 291 22.70 -4.25 -17.01
CA GLY A 291 23.10 -2.85 -16.90
C GLY A 291 23.75 -2.53 -15.54
N ALA A 292 23.14 -2.98 -14.45
CA ALA A 292 23.65 -2.81 -13.10
C ALA A 292 25.03 -3.50 -12.92
N GLU A 293 25.20 -4.68 -13.49
CA GLU A 293 26.49 -5.38 -13.56
C GLU A 293 27.60 -4.50 -14.11
N LYS A 294 27.35 -3.84 -15.26
CA LYS A 294 28.33 -2.92 -15.89
C LYS A 294 28.60 -1.69 -15.02
N VAL A 295 27.56 -1.14 -14.38
CA VAL A 295 27.70 0.02 -13.49
C VAL A 295 28.58 -0.35 -12.30
N ILE A 296 28.31 -1.47 -11.65
CA ILE A 296 29.02 -1.91 -10.43
C ILE A 296 30.46 -2.33 -10.75
N ALA A 297 30.67 -3.06 -11.84
CA ALA A 297 32.03 -3.44 -12.32
C ALA A 297 32.93 -2.21 -12.60
N GLY A 298 32.32 -1.10 -13.04
CA GLY A 298 33.02 0.16 -13.31
C GLY A 298 33.14 1.13 -12.11
N LEU A 299 32.67 0.75 -10.90
CA LEU A 299 32.71 1.65 -9.76
C LEU A 299 34.12 1.85 -9.22
N SER A 300 34.52 3.12 -9.09
CA SER A 300 35.66 3.46 -8.26
C SER A 300 35.28 3.43 -6.78
N ALA A 301 36.25 3.16 -5.88
CA ALA A 301 36.00 3.18 -4.45
C ALA A 301 35.39 4.53 -3.95
N PRO A 302 35.85 5.72 -4.40
CA PRO A 302 35.21 6.98 -4.02
C PRO A 302 33.74 7.06 -4.46
N ALA A 303 33.38 6.63 -5.68
CA ALA A 303 32.00 6.68 -6.17
C ALA A 303 31.08 5.74 -5.40
N TYR A 304 31.55 4.51 -5.12
CA TYR A 304 30.80 3.54 -4.32
C TYR A 304 30.56 4.05 -2.89
N ARG A 305 31.62 4.58 -2.24
CA ARG A 305 31.54 5.16 -0.93
C ARG A 305 30.52 6.29 -0.87
N ASP A 306 30.64 7.27 -1.79
CA ASP A 306 29.78 8.46 -1.83
C ASP A 306 28.30 8.09 -1.99
N TRP A 307 28.01 7.06 -2.80
CA TRP A 307 26.66 6.53 -2.97
C TRP A 307 26.16 5.83 -1.70
N MET A 308 26.97 5.00 -1.02
CA MET A 308 26.58 4.37 0.23
C MET A 308 26.31 5.41 1.32
N GLU A 309 27.19 6.40 1.47
CA GLU A 309 27.02 7.49 2.43
C GLU A 309 25.72 8.25 2.17
N TRP A 310 25.44 8.58 0.90
CA TRP A 310 24.20 9.23 0.52
C TRP A 310 22.96 8.42 0.93
N ARG A 311 22.93 7.15 0.61
CA ARG A 311 21.80 6.27 0.94
C ARG A 311 21.59 6.15 2.45
N ILE A 312 22.66 6.09 3.23
CA ILE A 312 22.60 6.03 4.69
C ILE A 312 22.10 7.36 5.26
N ILE A 313 22.68 8.49 4.86
CA ILE A 313 22.31 9.83 5.32
C ILE A 313 20.83 10.11 5.01
N ASN A 314 20.44 9.86 3.77
CA ASN A 314 19.06 10.09 3.33
C ASN A 314 18.05 9.21 4.08
N GLY A 315 18.37 7.93 4.29
CA GLY A 315 17.50 7.00 5.03
C GLY A 315 17.41 7.31 6.53
N ALA A 316 18.43 7.91 7.12
CA ALA A 316 18.47 8.24 8.53
C ALA A 316 17.79 9.58 8.88
N ALA A 317 17.66 10.50 7.92
CA ALA A 317 17.31 11.90 8.15
C ALA A 317 16.11 12.13 9.09
N ASN A 318 15.03 11.39 8.90
CA ASN A 318 13.80 11.51 9.70
C ASN A 318 13.91 10.85 11.10
N LEU A 319 14.96 10.09 11.37
CA LEU A 319 15.21 9.40 12.65
C LEU A 319 16.20 10.15 13.54
N LEU A 320 16.76 11.26 13.05
CA LEU A 320 17.76 12.09 13.72
C LEU A 320 17.12 13.36 14.29
N ASN A 321 17.89 14.45 14.40
CA ASN A 321 17.42 15.75 14.89
C ASN A 321 16.46 16.47 13.91
N ASP A 322 15.85 17.55 14.38
CA ASP A 322 14.88 18.29 13.58
C ASP A 322 15.50 18.96 12.34
N GLU A 323 16.77 19.38 12.38
CA GLU A 323 17.45 19.97 11.22
C GLU A 323 17.55 18.97 10.05
N ALA A 324 17.92 17.72 10.32
CA ALA A 324 17.97 16.66 9.31
C ALA A 324 16.57 16.29 8.78
N ALA A 325 15.59 16.17 9.68
CA ALA A 325 14.21 15.90 9.31
C ALA A 325 13.60 17.04 8.47
N GLN A 326 13.89 18.29 8.81
CA GLN A 326 13.44 19.46 8.06
C GLN A 326 14.10 19.53 6.68
N ALA A 327 15.40 19.22 6.57
CA ALA A 327 16.09 19.17 5.29
C ALA A 327 15.50 18.09 4.36
N SER A 328 15.14 16.93 4.90
CA SER A 328 14.41 15.89 4.16
C SER A 328 13.03 16.38 3.70
N PHE A 329 12.25 17.01 4.59
CA PHE A 329 10.94 17.56 4.26
C PHE A 329 11.01 18.67 3.19
N ASP A 330 12.03 19.53 3.23
CA ASP A 330 12.18 20.61 2.24
C ASP A 330 12.27 20.07 0.81
N PHE A 331 12.82 18.88 0.61
CA PHE A 331 12.85 18.24 -0.69
C PHE A 331 11.63 17.34 -0.93
N TYR A 332 11.45 16.28 -0.13
CA TYR A 332 10.39 15.27 -0.39
C TYR A 332 8.98 15.82 -0.13
N GLY A 333 8.82 16.62 0.91
CA GLY A 333 7.54 17.23 1.25
C GLY A 333 7.18 18.41 0.37
N LYS A 334 8.10 19.41 0.27
CA LYS A 334 7.80 20.66 -0.44
C LYS A 334 7.96 20.54 -1.94
N VAL A 335 9.13 20.05 -2.42
CA VAL A 335 9.43 20.05 -3.85
C VAL A 335 8.69 18.93 -4.56
N MET A 336 8.78 17.70 -4.07
CA MET A 336 8.16 16.56 -4.75
C MET A 336 6.65 16.50 -4.55
N ALA A 337 6.16 16.66 -3.33
CA ALA A 337 4.74 16.51 -3.02
C ALA A 337 3.95 17.83 -2.93
N GLY A 338 4.61 19.00 -3.00
CA GLY A 338 3.95 20.30 -2.96
C GLY A 338 3.30 20.66 -1.61
N ARG A 339 3.71 20.02 -0.52
CA ARG A 339 3.24 20.29 0.84
C ARG A 339 3.85 21.59 1.33
N LYS A 340 3.09 22.38 2.12
CA LYS A 340 3.58 23.67 2.66
C LYS A 340 4.21 23.50 4.04
N GLU A 341 3.73 22.56 4.83
CA GLU A 341 4.14 22.28 6.21
C GLU A 341 4.40 20.79 6.43
N ASN A 342 5.29 20.47 7.38
CA ASN A 342 5.47 19.10 7.82
C ASN A 342 4.38 18.71 8.81
N HIS A 343 4.09 17.40 8.91
CA HIS A 343 3.23 16.92 9.98
C HIS A 343 3.88 17.17 11.35
N PRO A 344 3.07 17.45 12.39
CA PRO A 344 3.58 17.64 13.75
C PRO A 344 4.33 16.38 14.24
N LEU A 345 5.27 16.58 15.17
CA LEU A 345 6.14 15.51 15.67
C LEU A 345 5.38 14.28 16.15
N TRP A 346 4.33 14.47 16.96
CA TRP A 346 3.53 13.34 17.45
C TRP A 346 3.01 12.43 16.34
N ARG A 347 2.58 13.02 15.21
CA ARG A 347 2.08 12.27 14.07
C ARG A 347 3.21 11.54 13.33
N ARG A 348 4.33 12.21 13.11
CA ARG A 348 5.52 11.61 12.50
C ARG A 348 6.04 10.44 13.36
N ALA A 349 6.11 10.64 14.68
CA ALA A 349 6.52 9.62 15.64
C ALA A 349 5.54 8.43 15.66
N THR A 350 4.23 8.68 15.71
CA THR A 350 3.21 7.63 15.61
C THR A 350 3.39 6.79 14.35
N SER A 351 3.54 7.44 13.18
CA SER A 351 3.72 6.71 11.91
C SER A 351 5.03 5.92 11.85
N GLN A 352 6.12 6.43 12.47
CA GLN A 352 7.39 5.70 12.53
C GLN A 352 7.30 4.45 13.42
N VAL A 353 6.65 4.54 14.59
CA VAL A 353 6.43 3.39 15.48
C VAL A 353 5.48 2.38 14.82
N GLU A 354 4.42 2.85 14.18
CA GLU A 354 3.49 2.02 13.42
C GLU A 354 4.20 1.29 12.26
N GLY A 355 5.17 1.93 11.60
CA GLY A 355 5.95 1.32 10.53
C GLY A 355 6.79 0.11 10.96
N VAL A 356 7.12 -0.02 12.25
CA VAL A 356 7.96 -1.12 12.77
C VAL A 356 7.27 -2.01 13.80
N MET A 357 6.19 -1.57 14.43
CA MET A 357 5.38 -2.34 15.39
C MET A 357 3.88 -2.24 15.08
N GLY A 358 3.52 -2.08 13.81
CA GLY A 358 2.15 -1.80 13.38
C GLY A 358 1.19 -2.95 13.66
N GLU A 359 1.61 -4.21 13.56
CA GLU A 359 0.76 -5.35 13.87
C GLU A 359 0.43 -5.41 15.37
N ALA A 360 1.41 -5.15 16.24
CA ALA A 360 1.19 -5.08 17.68
C ALA A 360 0.22 -3.95 18.07
N LEU A 361 0.36 -2.77 17.44
CA LEU A 361 -0.61 -1.68 17.59
C LEU A 361 -1.98 -2.05 17.03
N GLY A 362 -2.01 -2.79 15.93
CA GLY A 362 -3.24 -3.30 15.30
C GLY A 362 -4.03 -4.21 16.20
N LYS A 363 -3.37 -5.06 16.99
CA LYS A 363 -4.02 -5.90 17.98
C LYS A 363 -4.79 -5.06 19.01
N ILE A 364 -4.12 -4.11 19.64
CA ILE A 364 -4.75 -3.21 20.63
C ILE A 364 -5.85 -2.36 19.99
N TYR A 365 -5.61 -1.89 18.75
CA TYR A 365 -6.59 -1.10 17.99
C TYR A 365 -7.87 -1.88 17.74
N THR A 366 -7.78 -3.14 17.30
CA THR A 366 -8.95 -3.95 16.97
C THR A 366 -9.75 -4.35 18.21
N GLU A 367 -9.09 -4.64 19.32
CA GLU A 367 -9.74 -4.87 20.61
C GLU A 367 -10.57 -3.66 21.08
N LYS A 368 -10.09 -2.43 20.81
CA LYS A 368 -10.76 -1.19 21.22
C LYS A 368 -11.83 -0.68 20.23
N TYR A 369 -11.61 -0.85 18.93
CA TYR A 369 -12.36 -0.09 17.91
C TYR A 369 -13.06 -0.94 16.85
N PHE A 370 -12.90 -2.27 16.86
CA PHE A 370 -13.52 -3.13 15.84
C PHE A 370 -14.42 -4.21 16.45
N PRO A 371 -15.74 -3.98 16.52
CA PRO A 371 -16.67 -4.93 17.11
C PRO A 371 -16.90 -6.15 16.22
N ALA A 372 -17.12 -7.32 16.84
CA ALA A 372 -17.38 -8.59 16.14
C ALA A 372 -18.60 -8.54 15.19
N SER A 373 -19.60 -7.70 15.50
CA SER A 373 -20.77 -7.48 14.64
C SER A 373 -20.40 -6.90 13.26
N SER A 374 -19.39 -6.04 13.18
CA SER A 374 -18.89 -5.50 11.93
C SER A 374 -18.27 -6.58 11.05
N LYS A 375 -17.46 -7.49 11.62
CA LYS A 375 -16.89 -8.63 10.90
C LYS A 375 -17.99 -9.50 10.27
N LYS A 376 -19.05 -9.81 11.02
CA LYS A 376 -20.18 -10.61 10.53
C LYS A 376 -20.93 -9.95 9.37
N ARG A 377 -21.23 -8.64 9.49
CA ARG A 377 -21.94 -7.91 8.42
C ARG A 377 -21.09 -7.83 7.14
N MET A 378 -19.78 -7.61 7.30
CA MET A 378 -18.83 -7.61 6.19
C MET A 378 -18.77 -8.97 5.48
N THR A 379 -18.76 -10.08 6.22
CA THR A 379 -18.79 -11.43 5.62
C THR A 379 -20.02 -11.60 4.73
N THR A 380 -21.19 -11.12 5.17
CA THR A 380 -22.41 -11.16 4.36
C THR A 380 -22.30 -10.32 3.09
N LEU A 381 -21.73 -9.10 3.18
CA LEU A 381 -21.51 -8.25 2.01
C LEU A 381 -20.57 -8.93 1.00
N VAL A 382 -19.44 -9.47 1.46
CA VAL A 382 -18.47 -10.19 0.61
C VAL A 382 -19.15 -11.34 -0.12
N GLU A 383 -19.98 -12.14 0.56
CA GLU A 383 -20.68 -13.28 -0.06
C GLU A 383 -21.70 -12.81 -1.12
N ASN A 384 -22.46 -11.76 -0.84
CA ASN A 384 -23.43 -11.22 -1.80
C ASN A 384 -22.73 -10.66 -3.06
N LEU A 385 -21.56 -10.02 -2.90
CA LEU A 385 -20.79 -9.53 -4.03
C LEU A 385 -20.17 -10.69 -4.82
N ARG A 386 -19.71 -11.76 -4.15
CA ARG A 386 -19.19 -12.96 -4.79
C ARG A 386 -20.25 -13.63 -5.68
N ILE A 387 -21.48 -13.75 -5.18
CA ILE A 387 -22.62 -14.27 -5.95
C ILE A 387 -22.88 -13.38 -7.17
N ALA A 388 -22.97 -12.05 -6.98
CA ALA A 388 -23.24 -11.12 -8.06
C ALA A 388 -22.14 -11.11 -9.14
N LEU A 389 -20.86 -11.21 -8.74
CA LEU A 389 -19.75 -11.33 -9.70
C LEU A 389 -19.84 -12.67 -10.47
N GLY A 390 -20.18 -13.78 -9.80
CA GLY A 390 -20.41 -15.08 -10.45
C GLY A 390 -21.51 -15.01 -11.51
N GLU A 391 -22.65 -14.38 -11.20
CA GLU A 391 -23.75 -14.12 -12.16
C GLU A 391 -23.27 -13.28 -13.35
N ARG A 392 -22.47 -12.24 -13.10
CA ARG A 392 -21.90 -11.38 -14.14
C ARG A 392 -20.92 -12.13 -15.06
N ILE A 393 -20.05 -12.98 -14.50
CA ILE A 393 -19.13 -13.83 -15.28
C ILE A 393 -19.94 -14.78 -16.16
N ALA A 394 -20.92 -15.48 -15.60
CA ALA A 394 -21.76 -16.42 -16.34
C ALA A 394 -22.52 -15.76 -17.50
N ALA A 395 -22.91 -14.49 -17.34
CA ALA A 395 -23.64 -13.72 -18.35
C ALA A 395 -22.77 -13.13 -19.47
N GLN A 396 -21.43 -13.26 -19.42
CA GLN A 396 -20.56 -12.74 -20.49
C GLN A 396 -20.78 -13.47 -21.81
N THR A 397 -21.02 -12.71 -22.89
CA THR A 397 -21.29 -13.26 -24.22
C THR A 397 -20.04 -13.42 -25.10
N TRP A 398 -18.94 -12.78 -24.72
CA TRP A 398 -17.69 -12.76 -25.47
C TRP A 398 -16.67 -13.80 -24.96
N MET A 399 -16.97 -14.44 -23.84
CA MET A 399 -16.09 -15.41 -23.17
C MET A 399 -16.61 -16.84 -23.42
N ASP A 400 -15.71 -17.76 -23.76
CA ASP A 400 -16.02 -19.18 -23.92
C ASP A 400 -16.49 -19.81 -22.61
N ASP A 401 -17.37 -20.80 -22.69
CA ASP A 401 -17.93 -21.46 -21.51
C ASP A 401 -16.86 -22.14 -20.64
N SER A 402 -15.78 -22.69 -21.23
CA SER A 402 -14.69 -23.28 -20.45
C SER A 402 -13.91 -22.23 -19.66
N THR A 403 -13.69 -21.03 -20.22
CA THR A 403 -13.07 -19.91 -19.53
C THR A 403 -13.97 -19.41 -18.39
N LYS A 404 -15.30 -19.33 -18.61
CA LYS A 404 -16.26 -18.98 -17.54
C LYS A 404 -16.22 -19.98 -16.37
N VAL A 405 -16.17 -21.28 -16.68
CA VAL A 405 -16.06 -22.31 -15.63
C VAL A 405 -14.80 -22.10 -14.78
N ASN A 406 -13.65 -21.89 -15.41
CA ASN A 406 -12.41 -21.62 -14.68
C ASN A 406 -12.46 -20.32 -13.89
N ALA A 407 -13.07 -19.26 -14.43
CA ALA A 407 -13.27 -17.99 -13.73
C ALA A 407 -14.16 -18.17 -12.49
N LEU A 408 -15.24 -18.93 -12.58
CA LEU A 408 -16.10 -19.24 -11.44
C LEU A 408 -15.39 -20.10 -10.39
N LEU A 409 -14.56 -21.06 -10.81
CA LEU A 409 -13.71 -21.84 -9.89
C LEU A 409 -12.74 -20.92 -9.15
N LYS A 410 -12.08 -20.00 -9.85
CA LYS A 410 -11.18 -19.01 -9.24
C LYS A 410 -11.92 -18.11 -8.24
N LEU A 411 -13.08 -17.58 -8.60
CA LEU A 411 -13.90 -16.76 -7.71
C LEU A 411 -14.31 -17.51 -6.44
N ASN A 412 -14.67 -18.79 -6.56
CA ASN A 412 -15.10 -19.62 -5.43
C ASN A 412 -13.95 -20.00 -4.49
N THR A 413 -12.71 -19.92 -4.95
CA THR A 413 -11.51 -20.19 -4.13
C THR A 413 -10.85 -18.94 -3.54
N PHE A 414 -11.47 -17.78 -3.65
CA PHE A 414 -10.95 -16.56 -3.00
C PHE A 414 -10.81 -16.79 -1.50
N TYR A 415 -9.60 -16.58 -1.00
CA TYR A 415 -9.32 -16.55 0.44
C TYR A 415 -9.66 -15.17 1.00
N VAL A 416 -10.60 -15.11 1.94
CA VAL A 416 -11.19 -13.85 2.42
C VAL A 416 -10.66 -13.51 3.80
N LYS A 417 -10.02 -12.35 3.94
CA LYS A 417 -9.50 -11.80 5.19
C LYS A 417 -10.28 -10.54 5.59
N ILE A 418 -10.84 -10.52 6.79
CA ILE A 418 -11.67 -9.40 7.29
C ILE A 418 -11.22 -9.00 8.70
N GLY A 419 -10.89 -7.73 8.86
CA GLY A 419 -10.63 -7.09 10.14
C GLY A 419 -9.20 -7.23 10.62
N TYR A 420 -8.78 -8.41 11.04
CA TYR A 420 -7.48 -8.68 11.64
C TYR A 420 -7.09 -10.17 11.54
N PRO A 421 -5.78 -10.50 11.63
CA PRO A 421 -5.30 -11.88 11.57
C PRO A 421 -5.69 -12.69 12.82
N ASP A 422 -5.89 -14.00 12.63
CA ASP A 422 -6.19 -14.90 13.76
C ASP A 422 -4.93 -15.23 14.59
N LYS A 423 -3.75 -15.07 14.00
CA LYS A 423 -2.44 -15.27 14.64
C LYS A 423 -1.63 -13.98 14.56
N TRP A 424 -1.02 -13.59 15.68
CA TRP A 424 -0.19 -12.39 15.79
C TRP A 424 1.28 -12.77 15.78
N THR A 425 2.11 -11.92 15.17
CA THR A 425 3.56 -12.10 15.17
C THR A 425 4.11 -12.05 16.59
N ASP A 426 4.89 -13.07 16.98
CA ASP A 426 5.62 -13.06 18.24
C ASP A 426 6.81 -12.08 18.15
N MET A 427 6.72 -11.01 18.95
CA MET A 427 7.75 -9.97 19.04
C MET A 427 8.64 -10.15 20.28
N SER A 428 8.66 -11.31 20.95
CA SER A 428 9.45 -11.55 22.15
C SER A 428 10.94 -11.29 21.94
N GLU A 429 11.49 -11.67 20.80
CA GLU A 429 12.90 -11.46 20.43
C GLU A 429 13.26 -10.01 20.06
N LEU A 430 12.28 -9.14 19.82
CA LEU A 430 12.56 -7.73 19.55
C LEU A 430 13.07 -7.05 20.83
N THR A 431 14.22 -6.40 20.76
CA THR A 431 14.78 -5.64 21.89
C THR A 431 14.71 -4.15 21.61
N ILE A 432 14.10 -3.39 22.53
CA ILE A 432 14.12 -1.93 22.54
C ILE A 432 14.94 -1.50 23.78
N ASP A 433 16.04 -0.78 23.54
CA ASP A 433 16.97 -0.35 24.57
C ASP A 433 16.92 1.19 24.72
N PRO A 434 16.25 1.72 25.76
CA PRO A 434 16.16 3.16 25.99
C PRO A 434 17.50 3.86 26.23
N SER A 435 18.60 3.13 26.50
CA SER A 435 19.94 3.73 26.66
C SER A 435 20.57 4.11 25.31
N LYS A 436 20.16 3.46 24.21
CA LYS A 436 20.63 3.73 22.85
C LYS A 436 19.85 4.86 22.19
N SER A 437 20.34 5.37 21.07
CA SER A 437 19.63 6.38 20.28
C SER A 437 18.34 5.83 19.65
N TYR A 438 17.41 6.72 19.29
CA TYR A 438 16.22 6.33 18.54
C TYR A 438 16.59 5.65 17.22
N TYR A 439 17.57 6.18 16.50
CA TYR A 439 18.09 5.59 15.26
C TYR A 439 18.58 4.14 15.46
N ASP A 440 19.34 3.86 16.54
CA ASP A 440 19.84 2.52 16.80
C ASP A 440 18.70 1.54 17.10
N ASN A 441 17.67 1.96 17.84
CA ASN A 441 16.49 1.13 18.10
C ASN A 441 15.69 0.84 16.84
N MET A 442 15.57 1.79 15.92
CA MET A 442 14.95 1.54 14.61
C MET A 442 15.75 0.54 13.77
N LYS A 443 17.09 0.54 13.90
CA LYS A 443 17.95 -0.49 13.28
C LYS A 443 17.74 -1.88 13.89
N GLU A 444 17.51 -1.97 15.21
CA GLU A 444 17.15 -3.24 15.85
C GLU A 444 15.78 -3.76 15.39
N CYS A 445 14.78 -2.89 15.23
CA CYS A 445 13.52 -3.27 14.63
C CYS A 445 13.72 -3.86 13.21
N ASN A 446 14.57 -3.23 12.38
CA ASN A 446 14.89 -3.74 11.06
C ASN A 446 15.59 -5.11 11.10
N ARG A 447 16.50 -5.34 12.07
CA ARG A 447 17.15 -6.66 12.27
C ARG A 447 16.15 -7.73 12.68
N PHE A 448 15.25 -7.41 13.59
CA PHE A 448 14.17 -8.29 14.00
C PHE A 448 13.31 -8.72 12.81
N TRP A 449 12.79 -7.77 12.03
CA TRP A 449 11.94 -8.06 10.89
C TRP A 449 12.67 -8.83 9.79
N ASN A 450 13.94 -8.52 9.54
CA ASN A 450 14.76 -9.28 8.59
C ASN A 450 14.93 -10.75 9.04
N LYS A 451 15.28 -10.97 10.32
CA LYS A 451 15.39 -12.31 10.89
C LYS A 451 14.06 -13.06 10.86
N TRP A 452 12.98 -12.38 11.25
CA TRP A 452 11.63 -12.94 11.22
C TRP A 452 11.24 -13.38 9.81
N GLN A 453 11.37 -12.49 8.83
CA GLN A 453 11.03 -12.78 7.44
C GLN A 453 11.81 -13.97 6.89
N ILE A 454 13.13 -14.03 7.13
CA ILE A 454 13.96 -15.15 6.69
C ILE A 454 13.50 -16.45 7.33
N ASN A 455 13.30 -16.46 8.65
CA ASN A 455 12.83 -17.63 9.38
C ASN A 455 11.43 -18.07 8.97
N HIS A 456 10.60 -17.13 8.50
CA HIS A 456 9.23 -17.37 8.09
C HIS A 456 9.11 -17.88 6.64
N THR A 457 10.03 -17.47 5.74
CA THR A 457 9.90 -17.72 4.30
C THR A 457 10.98 -18.62 3.70
N ALA A 458 12.24 -18.57 4.19
CA ALA A 458 13.35 -19.28 3.54
C ALA A 458 13.19 -20.80 3.65
N GLY A 459 13.02 -21.46 2.51
CA GLY A 459 12.82 -22.92 2.43
C GLY A 459 11.51 -23.42 3.01
N LYS A 460 10.54 -22.52 3.22
CA LYS A 460 9.20 -22.85 3.71
C LYS A 460 8.14 -22.62 2.65
N PRO A 461 6.99 -23.33 2.74
CA PRO A 461 5.83 -23.03 1.90
C PRO A 461 5.31 -21.62 2.20
N VAL A 462 4.52 -21.09 1.27
CA VAL A 462 3.78 -19.83 1.45
C VAL A 462 2.72 -20.02 2.52
N ASP A 463 2.70 -19.13 3.52
CA ASP A 463 1.64 -19.09 4.53
C ASP A 463 0.50 -18.19 4.03
N LYS A 464 -0.67 -18.78 3.77
CA LYS A 464 -1.84 -18.01 3.32
C LYS A 464 -2.48 -17.19 4.43
N ASP A 465 -2.12 -17.41 5.70
CA ASP A 465 -2.64 -16.64 6.83
C ASP A 465 -1.88 -15.31 7.03
N ASP A 466 -0.74 -15.10 6.33
CA ASP A 466 0.02 -13.85 6.39
C ASP A 466 -0.78 -12.64 5.88
N TRP A 467 -0.73 -11.56 6.64
CA TRP A 467 -1.35 -10.28 6.27
C TRP A 467 -0.31 -9.30 5.74
N TYR A 468 -0.59 -8.66 4.60
CA TYR A 468 0.31 -7.67 3.99
C TYR A 468 -0.02 -6.22 4.39
N MET A 469 -1.05 -6.03 5.21
CA MET A 469 -1.44 -4.75 5.79
C MET A 469 -1.76 -4.90 7.28
N ASN A 470 -1.40 -3.89 8.07
CA ASN A 470 -1.79 -3.85 9.48
C ASN A 470 -3.32 -3.66 9.63
N PRO A 471 -3.94 -4.18 10.69
CA PRO A 471 -5.38 -4.10 10.89
C PRO A 471 -5.97 -2.67 10.90
N GLN A 472 -5.21 -1.66 11.32
CA GLN A 472 -5.65 -0.26 11.36
C GLN A 472 -5.48 0.49 10.02
N THR A 473 -4.94 -0.17 8.99
CA THR A 473 -4.71 0.44 7.67
C THR A 473 -6.03 0.77 6.98
N VAL A 474 -6.14 1.98 6.41
CA VAL A 474 -7.27 2.40 5.58
C VAL A 474 -6.98 2.05 4.14
N ASN A 475 -7.11 0.79 3.82
CA ASN A 475 -6.95 0.23 2.47
C ASN A 475 -7.53 -1.19 2.42
N ALA A 476 -7.50 -1.79 1.22
CA ALA A 476 -7.79 -3.19 0.95
C ALA A 476 -6.78 -3.71 -0.09
N TYR A 477 -6.74 -5.02 -0.34
CA TYR A 477 -5.91 -5.57 -1.42
C TYR A 477 -6.42 -6.91 -1.94
N TYR A 478 -6.10 -7.20 -3.20
CA TYR A 478 -6.08 -8.53 -3.78
C TYR A 478 -4.64 -9.00 -3.97
N ASN A 479 -4.33 -10.25 -3.59
CA ASN A 479 -3.05 -10.89 -3.85
C ASN A 479 -3.22 -12.07 -4.82
N PRO A 480 -2.66 -12.01 -6.04
CA PRO A 480 -2.85 -13.04 -7.03
C PRO A 480 -2.20 -14.39 -6.67
N THR A 481 -1.06 -14.41 -5.97
CA THR A 481 -0.33 -15.64 -5.64
C THR A 481 -0.99 -16.48 -4.55
N THR A 482 -1.79 -15.87 -3.69
CA THR A 482 -2.61 -16.56 -2.68
C THR A 482 -4.08 -16.63 -3.05
N ASN A 483 -4.48 -15.95 -4.14
CA ASN A 483 -5.85 -15.74 -4.57
C ASN A 483 -6.73 -15.22 -3.43
N GLU A 484 -6.27 -14.15 -2.76
CA GLU A 484 -6.91 -13.61 -1.56
C GLU A 484 -7.37 -12.16 -1.72
N ILE A 485 -8.45 -11.81 -1.01
CA ILE A 485 -8.92 -10.45 -0.79
C ILE A 485 -8.87 -10.11 0.70
N CYS A 486 -8.39 -8.93 1.03
CA CYS A 486 -8.20 -8.51 2.42
C CYS A 486 -8.79 -7.12 2.69
N PHE A 487 -9.56 -7.04 3.78
CA PHE A 487 -10.23 -5.80 4.25
C PHE A 487 -9.85 -5.57 5.71
N PRO A 488 -8.79 -4.80 6.01
CA PRO A 488 -8.39 -4.45 7.38
C PRO A 488 -9.48 -3.69 8.14
N ALA A 489 -9.52 -3.83 9.45
CA ALA A 489 -10.49 -3.13 10.31
C ALA A 489 -10.49 -1.60 10.13
N GLY A 490 -9.34 -1.06 9.75
CA GLY A 490 -9.13 0.38 9.57
C GLY A 490 -10.01 1.03 8.52
N ILE A 491 -10.37 0.32 7.43
CA ILE A 491 -11.27 0.83 6.39
C ILE A 491 -12.74 0.58 6.70
N LEU A 492 -13.05 -0.36 7.61
CA LEU A 492 -14.42 -0.79 7.93
C LEU A 492 -15.13 0.17 8.88
N GLN A 493 -15.14 1.45 8.53
CA GLN A 493 -15.68 2.57 9.30
C GLN A 493 -16.22 3.66 8.35
N PRO A 494 -17.09 4.58 8.82
CA PRO A 494 -17.52 5.71 7.99
C PRO A 494 -16.34 6.54 7.46
N PRO A 495 -16.37 6.96 6.18
CA PRO A 495 -17.50 6.90 5.24
C PRO A 495 -17.53 5.64 4.35
N PHE A 496 -16.72 4.62 4.61
CA PHE A 496 -16.67 3.39 3.80
C PHE A 496 -17.70 2.36 4.25
N PHE A 497 -17.83 2.14 5.55
CA PHE A 497 -18.78 1.22 6.13
C PHE A 497 -19.45 1.86 7.34
N ASP A 498 -20.77 1.97 7.33
CA ASP A 498 -21.55 2.44 8.46
C ASP A 498 -22.60 1.38 8.86
N PRO A 499 -22.46 0.74 10.04
CA PRO A 499 -23.41 -0.25 10.52
C PRO A 499 -24.83 0.32 10.79
N GLU A 500 -24.97 1.65 10.91
CA GLU A 500 -26.25 2.32 11.11
C GLU A 500 -26.90 2.82 9.82
N ALA A 501 -26.14 2.84 8.71
CA ALA A 501 -26.66 3.22 7.40
C ALA A 501 -27.38 2.06 6.70
N ASP A 502 -28.22 2.40 5.72
CA ASP A 502 -28.93 1.42 4.90
C ASP A 502 -27.97 0.67 3.94
N ASP A 503 -28.49 -0.38 3.31
CA ASP A 503 -27.68 -1.20 2.40
C ASP A 503 -27.29 -0.43 1.14
N ALA A 504 -28.12 0.51 0.63
CA ALA A 504 -27.74 1.27 -0.54
C ALA A 504 -26.45 2.06 -0.32
N PHE A 505 -26.28 2.66 0.88
CA PHE A 505 -25.03 3.31 1.26
C PHE A 505 -23.87 2.33 1.33
N ASN A 506 -24.03 1.22 2.10
CA ASN A 506 -22.92 0.29 2.33
C ASN A 506 -22.50 -0.46 1.06
N TYR A 507 -23.42 -0.82 0.17
CA TYR A 507 -23.07 -1.38 -1.14
C TYR A 507 -22.40 -0.34 -2.05
N GLY A 508 -22.83 0.93 -2.01
CA GLY A 508 -22.22 2.01 -2.79
C GLY A 508 -20.82 2.40 -2.30
N ALA A 509 -20.55 2.28 -1.01
CA ALA A 509 -19.26 2.60 -0.40
C ALA A 509 -18.35 1.36 -0.31
N ILE A 510 -18.36 0.64 0.81
CA ILE A 510 -17.47 -0.52 1.01
C ILE A 510 -17.79 -1.65 0.03
N GLY A 511 -19.03 -1.80 -0.41
CA GLY A 511 -19.39 -2.81 -1.40
C GLY A 511 -18.65 -2.63 -2.71
N VAL A 512 -18.48 -1.39 -3.19
CA VAL A 512 -17.68 -1.13 -4.39
C VAL A 512 -16.20 -1.44 -4.16
N VAL A 513 -15.64 -1.16 -2.98
CA VAL A 513 -14.26 -1.54 -2.63
C VAL A 513 -14.11 -3.07 -2.64
N ILE A 514 -15.07 -3.81 -2.07
CA ILE A 514 -15.05 -5.29 -2.11
C ILE A 514 -15.09 -5.79 -3.55
N GLY A 515 -15.99 -5.25 -4.37
CA GLY A 515 -16.09 -5.60 -5.78
C GLY A 515 -14.84 -5.25 -6.59
N HIS A 516 -14.18 -4.13 -6.25
CA HIS A 516 -12.89 -3.71 -6.81
C HIS A 516 -11.81 -4.77 -6.56
N GLU A 517 -11.61 -5.19 -5.30
CA GLU A 517 -10.62 -6.22 -4.97
C GLU A 517 -10.95 -7.57 -5.61
N MET A 518 -12.21 -7.95 -5.67
CA MET A 518 -12.63 -9.16 -6.40
C MET A 518 -12.33 -9.08 -7.90
N THR A 519 -12.51 -7.90 -8.50
CA THR A 519 -12.28 -7.69 -9.93
C THR A 519 -10.80 -7.75 -10.28
N HIS A 520 -9.89 -7.39 -9.36
CA HIS A 520 -8.45 -7.59 -9.54
C HIS A 520 -8.07 -9.03 -9.82
N GLY A 521 -8.84 -10.01 -9.38
CA GLY A 521 -8.65 -11.41 -9.76
C GLY A 521 -8.79 -11.68 -11.27
N PHE A 522 -9.41 -10.75 -12.02
CA PHE A 522 -9.77 -10.88 -13.43
C PHE A 522 -9.33 -9.70 -14.29
N ASP A 523 -8.57 -8.75 -13.75
CA ASP A 523 -8.01 -7.61 -14.48
C ASP A 523 -6.85 -8.05 -15.43
N ASP A 524 -6.14 -7.10 -16.03
CA ASP A 524 -5.06 -7.36 -16.98
C ASP A 524 -3.89 -8.17 -16.39
N GLN A 525 -3.66 -8.09 -15.08
CA GLN A 525 -2.64 -8.84 -14.35
C GLN A 525 -3.24 -10.09 -13.67
N GLY A 526 -4.29 -9.92 -12.88
CA GLY A 526 -4.87 -11.00 -12.09
C GLY A 526 -5.41 -12.16 -12.92
N ARG A 527 -5.95 -11.89 -14.13
CA ARG A 527 -6.40 -12.95 -15.05
C ARG A 527 -5.28 -13.93 -15.48
N GLN A 528 -4.02 -13.56 -15.29
CA GLN A 528 -2.87 -14.40 -15.63
C GLN A 528 -2.57 -15.45 -14.56
N TYR A 529 -3.22 -15.37 -13.39
CA TYR A 529 -3.08 -16.32 -12.29
C TYR A 529 -4.33 -17.18 -12.16
N ASP A 530 -4.13 -18.47 -11.94
CA ASP A 530 -5.22 -19.43 -11.78
C ASP A 530 -5.85 -19.41 -10.37
N LYS A 531 -6.78 -20.31 -10.11
CA LYS A 531 -7.47 -20.48 -8.83
C LYS A 531 -6.55 -20.85 -7.66
N ASP A 532 -5.37 -21.41 -7.94
CA ASP A 532 -4.39 -21.85 -6.95
C ASP A 532 -3.28 -20.80 -6.76
N GLY A 533 -3.31 -19.70 -7.52
CA GLY A 533 -2.36 -18.58 -7.48
C GLY A 533 -1.16 -18.76 -8.41
N ASN A 534 -1.15 -19.78 -9.27
CA ASN A 534 -0.07 -20.00 -10.21
C ASN A 534 -0.27 -19.16 -11.48
N MET A 535 0.79 -18.50 -11.92
CA MET A 535 0.80 -17.75 -13.18
C MET A 535 0.89 -18.71 -14.37
N HIS A 536 -0.25 -19.00 -14.98
CA HIS A 536 -0.32 -19.73 -16.24
C HIS A 536 -1.58 -19.36 -17.03
N ASP A 537 -1.57 -19.63 -18.33
CA ASP A 537 -2.69 -19.32 -19.22
C ASP A 537 -3.81 -20.36 -19.04
N TRP A 538 -4.90 -19.96 -18.38
CA TRP A 538 -6.11 -20.75 -18.20
C TRP A 538 -7.28 -20.25 -19.05
N TRP A 539 -7.10 -19.13 -19.76
CA TRP A 539 -8.04 -18.57 -20.71
C TRP A 539 -7.84 -19.18 -22.09
N LYS A 540 -8.89 -19.31 -22.88
CA LYS A 540 -8.72 -19.57 -24.30
C LYS A 540 -8.03 -18.40 -24.98
N ALA A 541 -7.20 -18.67 -25.98
CA ALA A 541 -6.45 -17.65 -26.70
C ALA A 541 -7.35 -16.56 -27.30
N GLU A 542 -8.54 -16.93 -27.83
CA GLU A 542 -9.49 -15.98 -28.39
C GLU A 542 -10.10 -15.09 -27.30
N ASP A 543 -10.39 -15.63 -26.10
CA ASP A 543 -10.89 -14.83 -24.98
C ASP A 543 -9.83 -13.84 -24.50
N GLY A 544 -8.56 -14.24 -24.46
CA GLY A 544 -7.45 -13.35 -24.15
C GLY A 544 -7.33 -12.20 -25.15
N LYS A 545 -7.53 -12.47 -26.44
CA LYS A 545 -7.55 -11.46 -27.51
C LYS A 545 -8.75 -10.53 -27.35
N ASN A 546 -9.95 -11.07 -27.19
CA ASN A 546 -11.18 -10.31 -26.96
C ASN A 546 -11.07 -9.40 -25.72
N PHE A 547 -10.44 -9.87 -24.66
CA PHE A 547 -10.15 -9.06 -23.47
C PHE A 547 -9.22 -7.89 -23.82
N THR A 548 -8.11 -8.16 -24.50
CA THR A 548 -7.14 -7.13 -24.87
C THR A 548 -7.75 -6.05 -25.77
N GLU A 549 -8.53 -6.43 -26.78
CA GLU A 549 -9.21 -5.48 -27.66
C GLU A 549 -10.21 -4.56 -26.91
N ARG A 550 -10.86 -5.10 -25.87
CA ARG A 550 -11.77 -4.32 -25.01
C ARG A 550 -11.01 -3.37 -24.09
N THR A 551 -9.94 -3.87 -23.46
CA THR A 551 -9.14 -3.08 -22.53
C THR A 551 -8.31 -2.01 -23.21
N ASP A 552 -7.90 -2.19 -24.47
CA ASP A 552 -7.23 -1.15 -25.25
C ASP A 552 -8.11 0.08 -25.47
N ARG A 553 -9.44 -0.08 -25.56
CA ARG A 553 -10.38 1.07 -25.58
C ARG A 553 -10.38 1.82 -24.25
N TYR A 554 -10.26 1.12 -23.12
CA TYR A 554 -10.08 1.76 -21.81
C TYR A 554 -8.78 2.56 -21.75
N VAL A 555 -7.69 1.96 -22.22
CA VAL A 555 -6.40 2.65 -22.27
C VAL A 555 -6.48 3.93 -23.10
N GLU A 556 -7.10 3.86 -24.29
CA GLU A 556 -7.29 5.02 -25.17
C GLU A 556 -8.16 6.10 -24.51
N PHE A 557 -9.27 5.72 -23.89
CA PHE A 557 -10.15 6.64 -23.19
C PHE A 557 -9.40 7.40 -22.10
N PHE A 558 -8.69 6.70 -21.20
CA PHE A 558 -7.96 7.33 -20.11
C PHE A 558 -6.74 8.12 -20.59
N ASN A 559 -6.03 7.69 -21.65
CA ASN A 559 -4.93 8.47 -22.25
C ASN A 559 -5.37 9.83 -22.79
N ASN A 560 -6.63 9.97 -23.18
CA ASN A 560 -7.20 11.22 -23.68
C ASN A 560 -7.66 12.18 -22.57
N ILE A 561 -7.69 11.74 -21.32
CA ILE A 561 -8.06 12.57 -20.18
C ILE A 561 -6.93 13.54 -19.85
N LYS A 562 -7.19 14.83 -19.91
CA LYS A 562 -6.29 15.87 -19.41
C LYS A 562 -6.43 16.00 -17.89
N VAL A 563 -5.41 15.63 -17.16
CA VAL A 563 -5.33 15.80 -15.70
C VAL A 563 -4.78 17.19 -15.31
N LEU A 564 -3.96 17.78 -16.19
CA LEU A 564 -3.51 19.18 -16.18
C LEU A 564 -3.50 19.70 -17.63
N PRO A 565 -3.42 21.02 -17.85
CA PRO A 565 -3.42 21.59 -19.22
C PRO A 565 -2.32 21.01 -20.12
N ASP A 566 -1.18 20.63 -19.54
CA ASP A 566 0.02 20.11 -20.19
C ASP A 566 0.28 18.62 -19.91
N LEU A 567 -0.63 17.91 -19.22
CA LEU A 567 -0.42 16.53 -18.82
C LEU A 567 -1.69 15.68 -19.01
N ASN A 568 -1.55 14.59 -19.73
CA ASN A 568 -2.59 13.57 -19.84
C ASN A 568 -2.39 12.48 -18.78
N ALA A 569 -3.47 11.75 -18.46
CA ALA A 569 -3.41 10.52 -17.68
C ALA A 569 -2.64 9.42 -18.42
N ASN A 570 -2.18 8.41 -17.71
CA ASN A 570 -1.51 7.24 -18.28
C ASN A 570 -2.45 6.02 -18.20
N GLY A 571 -3.27 5.84 -19.21
CA GLY A 571 -4.28 4.77 -19.24
C GLY A 571 -3.69 3.36 -19.21
N ARG A 572 -2.45 3.16 -19.73
CA ARG A 572 -1.79 1.86 -19.65
C ARG A 572 -1.29 1.56 -18.23
N LEU A 573 -0.76 2.55 -17.53
CA LEU A 573 -0.36 2.41 -16.13
C LEU A 573 -1.55 2.12 -15.22
N THR A 574 -2.69 2.79 -15.49
CA THR A 574 -3.88 2.72 -14.62
C THR A 574 -4.91 1.67 -15.05
N LEU A 575 -4.61 0.83 -16.05
CA LEU A 575 -5.58 -0.09 -16.64
C LEU A 575 -6.22 -1.03 -15.62
N GLY A 576 -5.43 -1.74 -14.82
CA GLY A 576 -5.96 -2.71 -13.85
C GLY A 576 -6.88 -2.05 -12.83
N GLU A 577 -6.46 -0.90 -12.31
CA GLU A 577 -7.25 -0.12 -11.34
C GLU A 577 -8.56 0.40 -11.94
N ASN A 578 -8.53 0.89 -13.18
CA ASN A 578 -9.73 1.35 -13.87
C ASN A 578 -10.70 0.19 -14.16
N LEU A 579 -10.18 -0.99 -14.51
CA LEU A 579 -11.00 -2.20 -14.66
C LEU A 579 -11.60 -2.64 -13.33
N ALA A 580 -10.83 -2.59 -12.25
CA ALA A 580 -11.29 -2.93 -10.91
C ALA A 580 -12.37 -1.96 -10.40
N ASP A 581 -12.22 -0.66 -10.63
CA ASP A 581 -13.25 0.34 -10.29
C ASP A 581 -14.55 0.09 -11.04
N HIS A 582 -14.48 -0.07 -12.35
CA HIS A 582 -15.67 -0.29 -13.19
C HIS A 582 -16.35 -1.62 -12.84
N GLY A 583 -15.58 -2.70 -12.72
CA GLY A 583 -16.09 -4.01 -12.31
C GLY A 583 -16.69 -3.97 -10.91
N GLY A 584 -16.00 -3.35 -9.96
CA GLY A 584 -16.45 -3.18 -8.58
C GLY A 584 -17.77 -2.43 -8.47
N LEU A 585 -17.89 -1.30 -9.18
CA LEU A 585 -19.14 -0.52 -9.21
C LEU A 585 -20.31 -1.34 -9.75
N GLN A 586 -20.12 -2.05 -10.87
CA GLN A 586 -21.16 -2.90 -11.45
C GLN A 586 -21.54 -4.05 -10.52
N VAL A 587 -20.56 -4.78 -9.99
CA VAL A 587 -20.79 -5.94 -9.11
C VAL A 587 -21.55 -5.52 -7.85
N ALA A 588 -21.15 -4.40 -7.22
CA ALA A 588 -21.81 -3.89 -6.02
C ALA A 588 -23.26 -3.46 -6.29
N TYR A 589 -23.51 -2.82 -7.46
CA TYR A 589 -24.86 -2.46 -7.85
C TYR A 589 -25.77 -3.68 -8.06
N TYR A 590 -25.27 -4.73 -8.76
CA TYR A 590 -26.01 -5.98 -8.92
C TYR A 590 -26.24 -6.69 -7.59
N ALA A 591 -25.24 -6.70 -6.70
CA ALA A 591 -25.36 -7.26 -5.35
C ALA A 591 -26.44 -6.54 -4.53
N LEU A 592 -26.51 -5.20 -4.60
CA LEU A 592 -27.58 -4.42 -3.98
C LEU A 592 -28.95 -4.83 -4.54
N LYS A 593 -29.08 -4.94 -5.87
CA LYS A 593 -30.35 -5.36 -6.51
C LYS A 593 -30.76 -6.76 -6.07
N ASN A 594 -29.82 -7.68 -5.97
CA ASN A 594 -30.09 -9.05 -5.48
C ASN A 594 -30.51 -9.04 -4.00
N ALA A 595 -29.82 -8.30 -3.14
CA ALA A 595 -30.11 -8.24 -1.70
C ALA A 595 -31.48 -7.59 -1.41
N THR A 596 -31.94 -6.67 -2.27
CA THR A 596 -33.20 -5.93 -2.08
C THR A 596 -34.35 -6.46 -2.93
N LYS A 597 -34.16 -7.58 -3.63
CA LYS A 597 -35.18 -8.15 -4.55
C LYS A 597 -36.48 -8.51 -3.87
N THR A 598 -36.42 -8.98 -2.61
CA THR A 598 -37.59 -9.39 -1.82
C THR A 598 -38.12 -8.26 -0.90
N GLN A 599 -37.30 -7.29 -0.59
CA GLN A 599 -37.64 -6.16 0.29
C GLN A 599 -37.01 -4.88 -0.25
N ALA A 600 -37.83 -4.06 -0.92
CA ALA A 600 -37.39 -2.79 -1.46
C ALA A 600 -36.94 -1.82 -0.33
N LEU A 601 -35.85 -1.11 -0.57
CA LEU A 601 -35.40 -0.06 0.33
C LEU A 601 -36.26 1.20 0.17
N PRO A 602 -36.52 1.95 1.26
CA PRO A 602 -37.30 3.18 1.21
C PRO A 602 -36.51 4.34 0.58
N VAL A 603 -37.23 5.38 0.19
CA VAL A 603 -36.64 6.70 -0.05
C VAL A 603 -36.25 7.30 1.31
N ILE A 604 -35.00 7.77 1.44
CA ILE A 604 -34.46 8.40 2.66
C ILE A 604 -33.84 9.73 2.24
N ASP A 605 -34.09 10.81 2.99
CA ASP A 605 -33.60 12.17 2.69
C ASP A 605 -33.98 12.66 1.26
N GLY A 606 -35.11 12.18 0.72
CA GLY A 606 -35.56 12.50 -0.63
C GLY A 606 -34.81 11.76 -1.75
N LEU A 607 -33.89 10.83 -1.41
CA LEU A 607 -33.07 10.08 -2.35
C LEU A 607 -33.55 8.63 -2.50
N THR A 608 -33.63 8.14 -3.75
CA THR A 608 -33.88 6.71 -4.01
C THR A 608 -32.68 5.86 -3.58
N PRO A 609 -32.83 4.53 -3.41
CA PRO A 609 -31.71 3.64 -3.10
C PRO A 609 -30.58 3.76 -4.14
N GLU A 610 -30.89 3.84 -5.41
CA GLU A 610 -29.91 3.99 -6.49
C GLU A 610 -29.14 5.31 -6.37
N GLN A 611 -29.84 6.42 -6.09
CA GLN A 611 -29.19 7.71 -5.88
C GLN A 611 -28.23 7.65 -4.67
N ARG A 612 -28.65 7.04 -3.56
CA ARG A 612 -27.78 6.87 -2.38
C ARG A 612 -26.58 6.00 -2.69
N PHE A 613 -26.75 4.92 -3.46
CA PHE A 613 -25.65 4.05 -3.88
C PHE A 613 -24.58 4.83 -4.65
N PHE A 614 -24.95 5.57 -5.70
CA PHE A 614 -23.97 6.30 -6.50
C PHE A 614 -23.37 7.50 -5.77
N LEU A 615 -24.13 8.18 -4.90
CA LEU A 615 -23.61 9.25 -4.07
C LEU A 615 -22.62 8.71 -3.02
N ALA A 616 -22.88 7.56 -2.42
CA ALA A 616 -21.96 6.90 -1.51
C ALA A 616 -20.66 6.52 -2.22
N TYR A 617 -20.75 5.94 -3.43
CA TYR A 617 -19.59 5.65 -4.28
C TYR A 617 -18.73 6.89 -4.53
N ALA A 618 -19.33 7.97 -5.00
CA ALA A 618 -18.59 9.20 -5.23
C ALA A 618 -17.98 9.76 -3.94
N GLY A 619 -18.71 9.68 -2.82
CA GLY A 619 -18.28 10.18 -1.51
C GLY A 619 -17.00 9.52 -0.97
N VAL A 620 -16.74 8.23 -1.27
CA VAL A 620 -15.48 7.59 -0.87
C VAL A 620 -14.27 8.19 -1.60
N TRP A 621 -14.46 8.80 -2.76
CA TRP A 621 -13.43 9.46 -3.55
C TRP A 621 -13.34 10.97 -3.34
N ALA A 622 -14.22 11.58 -2.52
CA ALA A 622 -14.17 13.02 -2.23
C ALA A 622 -12.78 13.44 -1.79
N GLY A 623 -12.27 14.55 -2.35
CA GLY A 623 -10.95 15.04 -1.97
C GLY A 623 -10.41 16.16 -2.83
N ASN A 624 -9.48 16.91 -2.25
CA ASN A 624 -8.68 17.95 -2.88
C ASN A 624 -7.22 17.48 -3.04
N ILE A 625 -6.55 17.93 -4.10
CA ILE A 625 -5.18 17.53 -4.45
C ILE A 625 -4.44 18.73 -5.08
N ASN A 626 -3.13 18.87 -4.80
CA ASN A 626 -2.32 19.92 -5.42
C ASN A 626 -1.68 19.44 -6.75
N GLU A 627 -1.21 20.39 -7.55
CA GLU A 627 -0.62 20.11 -8.86
C GLU A 627 0.62 19.21 -8.80
N ALA A 628 1.51 19.42 -7.84
CA ALA A 628 2.71 18.60 -7.70
C ALA A 628 2.37 17.12 -7.48
N GLU A 629 1.37 16.86 -6.66
CA GLU A 629 0.88 15.50 -6.40
C GLU A 629 0.15 14.91 -7.60
N ILE A 630 -0.61 15.70 -8.37
CA ILE A 630 -1.19 15.24 -9.64
C ILE A 630 -0.08 14.75 -10.57
N ARG A 631 0.99 15.53 -10.75
CA ARG A 631 2.13 15.17 -11.60
C ARG A 631 2.86 13.92 -11.10
N ASN A 632 3.08 13.84 -9.78
CA ASN A 632 3.71 12.69 -9.15
C ASN A 632 2.88 11.40 -9.37
N ARG A 633 1.60 11.44 -9.04
CA ARG A 633 0.72 10.27 -9.18
C ARG A 633 0.55 9.83 -10.62
N THR A 634 0.38 10.75 -11.56
CA THR A 634 0.25 10.40 -12.99
C THR A 634 1.46 9.63 -13.53
N LYS A 635 2.65 9.84 -12.97
CA LYS A 635 3.88 9.11 -13.35
C LYS A 635 4.10 7.82 -12.57
N SER A 636 3.62 7.72 -11.33
CA SER A 636 4.06 6.67 -10.41
C SER A 636 2.95 5.77 -9.88
N ASP A 637 1.72 6.26 -9.80
CA ASP A 637 0.60 5.58 -9.16
C ASP A 637 -0.26 4.83 -10.22
N PRO A 638 -0.55 3.54 -10.01
CA PRO A 638 -1.44 2.80 -10.92
C PRO A 638 -2.90 3.24 -10.84
N HIS A 639 -3.29 4.05 -9.83
CA HIS A 639 -4.66 4.54 -9.68
C HIS A 639 -4.89 5.83 -10.44
N SER A 640 -6.01 5.94 -11.12
CA SER A 640 -6.51 7.21 -11.66
C SER A 640 -6.81 8.19 -10.53
N LEU A 641 -6.76 9.50 -10.82
CA LEU A 641 -7.15 10.54 -9.85
C LEU A 641 -8.63 10.38 -9.47
N SER A 642 -8.98 10.71 -8.22
CA SER A 642 -10.32 10.52 -7.64
C SER A 642 -11.47 10.94 -8.55
N ARG A 643 -11.37 12.11 -9.18
CA ARG A 643 -12.38 12.61 -10.13
C ARG A 643 -12.62 11.63 -11.29
N TRP A 644 -11.57 10.99 -11.79
CA TRP A 644 -11.64 10.10 -12.94
C TRP A 644 -11.96 8.66 -12.57
N ARG A 645 -11.88 8.31 -11.29
CA ARG A 645 -12.45 7.06 -10.76
C ARG A 645 -13.98 7.12 -10.70
N VAL A 646 -14.55 8.33 -10.63
CA VAL A 646 -16.01 8.56 -10.57
C VAL A 646 -16.59 8.90 -11.93
N ASN A 647 -15.92 9.74 -12.70
CA ASN A 647 -16.43 10.25 -13.99
C ASN A 647 -15.91 9.45 -15.21
N GLY A 648 -14.92 8.58 -15.02
CA GLY A 648 -14.26 7.82 -16.08
C GLY A 648 -14.94 6.54 -16.53
#